data_1e9f3e54a80f1627147e4ac9f88fe07b
#
_entry.id   1e9f3e54a80f1627147e4ac9f88fe07b
#
_cell.length_a   1.000
_cell.length_b   1.000
_cell.length_c   1.000
_cell.angle_alpha   90.00
_cell.angle_beta   90.00
_cell.angle_gamma   90.00
#
_symmetry.space_group_name_H-M   'P 1'
#
loop_
_entity.id
_entity.type
_entity.pdbx_description
1 polymer ?
#
loop_
_entity_poly.entity_id
_entity_poly.type
_entity_poly.pdbx_seq_one_letter_code
_entity_poly.pdbx_strand_id
1 'polypeptide(L)'
;MSSVLFKDFFKEIKNTFNRFISIFAIVALGVGLFAGLKVSSRVMKKSADAYYDGLNFYDLRLVSTVGFTEDDVVELRKYGELSEVEATHTTDALFDSDVGQLSLRVFEKDAGRIDSFLLTEGTFPEKSDECAVDSRLSSKIKIGDKIAVSSENSETVTDALTPKTLTVTGYIRSPIYLSFERGNTNIGNGSLDGFVCVPSSAFDSEYYFEIVAIVKGAKELVCYGDEYKSLVAAAQDRVEEFASEREGVRYESIYEEYSKKINDSQKELDDKKAEAEEKLSAALAEIEQGETKLASAKKSYSDGLKKYNSALAQYERSYNDFVTAKPATVKKLEALNDVYKAKKSEYDASVSSYQASLASLAELLKYVEALEDAGSSDAPAYRAEYENKKAELDVFGQQLSEAEKKLAEMKAGIDGGYAELDAAEKRLASAKASLDNSAAELAAAKKSIKKGDADMASARAEYEKSKADADNEITDAQKKIDEGRADLEKIERPTYYVYSRTDNTGYSGFSDNSDKIDAISGVFPVFFVIVAGLVCLTTMTRMVEERRVQIGVLKALGYGKVAIAGKYLVYAGLSSLSGSIVGVFLGYWIFPTVIIKTYTMMYVEFPIVLEFNVKYAVLASSVAVLCMCVTTFWACFAALSSVPAQLMRPKPPTSGKKVFLERITPIWKRLSFSHKVSARNLIRYKKRFFMTLIGISGCTALLLTGFGLRDSIGDILPKQFDEIQKYDVVIKTSNPSSSDEDTALNKTLADDLGEDIYVYQQSADLKTDDASFGIYLVVPENPEKLNDFIVFRDRITHKQIDFPSADGVVITEKLSYKFGISVGDKISVCPDGMNAYEFTVGGITENYLYSYVYATPEQYEAAVGSRPEYE
;
A
#
# COMPACT_ATOMS: atom_id res chain seq x y z
N MET A 1 -49.67 -2.41 29.10
CA MET A 1 -49.56 -2.98 30.46
C MET A 1 -50.50 -2.23 31.40
N SER A 2 -51.21 -2.91 32.30
CA SER A 2 -51.97 -2.22 33.35
C SER A 2 -51.00 -1.44 34.25
N SER A 3 -51.47 -0.36 34.88
CA SER A 3 -50.73 0.50 35.82
C SER A 3 -50.02 -0.32 36.93
N VAL A 4 -50.65 -1.40 37.35
CA VAL A 4 -50.16 -2.31 38.38
C VAL A 4 -48.97 -3.14 37.89
N LEU A 5 -49.02 -3.68 36.68
CA LEU A 5 -47.91 -4.42 36.07
C LEU A 5 -46.68 -3.55 35.80
N PHE A 6 -46.91 -2.26 35.53
CA PHE A 6 -45.83 -1.29 35.32
C PHE A 6 -45.09 -0.94 36.61
N LYS A 7 -45.82 -0.73 37.70
CA LYS A 7 -45.24 -0.53 39.04
C LYS A 7 -44.47 -1.78 39.54
N ASP A 8 -45.03 -2.94 39.32
CA ASP A 8 -44.39 -4.23 39.69
C ASP A 8 -43.12 -4.48 38.86
N PHE A 9 -43.09 -4.05 37.62
CA PHE A 9 -41.93 -4.08 36.73
C PHE A 9 -40.72 -3.29 37.27
N PHE A 10 -40.90 -2.03 37.67
CA PHE A 10 -39.82 -1.25 38.27
C PHE A 10 -39.32 -1.81 39.61
N LYS A 11 -40.23 -2.35 40.42
CA LYS A 11 -39.89 -3.03 41.67
C LYS A 11 -39.07 -4.29 41.38
N GLU A 12 -39.36 -4.99 40.28
CA GLU A 12 -38.63 -6.18 39.85
C GLU A 12 -37.19 -5.78 39.42
N ILE A 13 -37.00 -4.75 38.62
CA ILE A 13 -35.66 -4.27 38.26
C ILE A 13 -34.84 -3.95 39.50
N LYS A 14 -35.43 -3.22 40.47
CA LYS A 14 -34.73 -2.86 41.72
C LYS A 14 -34.34 -4.08 42.53
N ASN A 15 -35.21 -5.11 42.65
CA ASN A 15 -34.96 -6.31 43.42
C ASN A 15 -34.00 -7.29 42.71
N THR A 16 -33.80 -7.18 41.40
CA THR A 16 -32.96 -8.04 40.58
C THR A 16 -31.90 -7.28 39.83
N PHE A 17 -31.49 -6.13 40.37
CA PHE A 17 -30.57 -5.17 39.70
C PHE A 17 -29.27 -5.82 39.20
N ASN A 18 -28.68 -6.72 40.00
CA ASN A 18 -27.49 -7.46 39.61
C ASN A 18 -27.69 -8.30 38.31
N ARG A 19 -28.90 -8.83 38.10
CA ARG A 19 -29.21 -9.57 36.88
C ARG A 19 -29.46 -8.65 35.70
N PHE A 20 -30.12 -7.53 35.96
CA PHE A 20 -30.30 -6.49 34.95
C PHE A 20 -28.96 -6.00 34.44
N ILE A 21 -28.03 -5.65 35.33
CA ILE A 21 -26.67 -5.27 34.99
C ILE A 21 -25.88 -6.38 34.28
N SER A 22 -26.06 -7.62 34.66
CA SER A 22 -25.36 -8.74 33.96
C SER A 22 -25.82 -8.88 32.52
N ILE A 23 -27.13 -8.78 32.24
CA ILE A 23 -27.63 -8.79 30.86
C ILE A 23 -27.20 -7.53 30.12
N PHE A 24 -27.34 -6.39 30.77
CA PHE A 24 -26.86 -5.10 30.24
C PHE A 24 -25.37 -5.16 29.84
N ALA A 25 -24.51 -5.61 30.75
CA ALA A 25 -23.06 -5.61 30.52
C ALA A 25 -22.66 -6.59 29.42
N ILE A 26 -23.24 -7.79 29.35
CA ILE A 26 -22.91 -8.75 28.30
C ILE A 26 -23.40 -8.27 26.92
N VAL A 27 -24.58 -7.62 26.89
CA VAL A 27 -25.07 -7.01 25.64
C VAL A 27 -24.21 -5.82 25.24
N ALA A 28 -23.83 -4.97 26.21
CA ALA A 28 -22.97 -3.82 25.94
C ALA A 28 -21.60 -4.26 25.38
N LEU A 29 -21.01 -5.30 25.97
CA LEU A 29 -19.76 -5.89 25.48
C LEU A 29 -19.93 -6.51 24.09
N GLY A 30 -20.97 -7.32 23.89
CA GLY A 30 -21.18 -7.99 22.62
C GLY A 30 -21.51 -7.03 21.47
N VAL A 31 -22.40 -6.08 21.72
CA VAL A 31 -22.76 -5.03 20.73
C VAL A 31 -21.59 -4.08 20.50
N GLY A 32 -20.86 -3.71 21.57
CA GLY A 32 -19.69 -2.86 21.47
C GLY A 32 -18.57 -3.49 20.64
N LEU A 33 -18.28 -4.76 20.91
CA LEU A 33 -17.30 -5.52 20.14
C LEU A 33 -17.71 -5.64 18.67
N PHE A 34 -18.96 -6.04 18.41
CA PHE A 34 -19.45 -6.18 17.05
C PHE A 34 -19.44 -4.86 16.29
N ALA A 35 -20.10 -3.85 16.84
CA ALA A 35 -20.22 -2.56 16.19
C ALA A 35 -18.86 -1.85 16.08
N GLY A 36 -18.03 -1.99 17.11
CA GLY A 36 -16.69 -1.39 17.17
C GLY A 36 -15.73 -2.01 16.17
N LEU A 37 -15.63 -3.34 16.11
CA LEU A 37 -14.78 -4.01 15.14
C LEU A 37 -15.24 -3.77 13.70
N LYS A 38 -16.56 -3.85 13.44
CA LYS A 38 -17.10 -3.60 12.10
C LYS A 38 -16.88 -2.17 11.61
N VAL A 39 -16.88 -1.20 12.51
CA VAL A 39 -16.63 0.19 12.13
C VAL A 39 -15.14 0.50 12.02
N SER A 40 -14.28 -0.31 12.68
CA SER A 40 -12.84 -0.02 12.75
C SER A 40 -12.17 0.01 11.38
N SER A 41 -12.44 -0.95 10.51
CA SER A 41 -11.92 -0.95 9.14
C SER A 41 -12.33 0.33 8.38
N ARG A 42 -13.58 0.75 8.53
CA ARG A 42 -14.05 1.99 7.89
C ARG A 42 -13.40 3.24 8.47
N VAL A 43 -13.28 3.28 9.80
CA VAL A 43 -12.62 4.39 10.49
C VAL A 43 -11.14 4.45 10.10
N MET A 44 -10.46 3.31 9.95
CA MET A 44 -9.10 3.24 9.41
C MET A 44 -9.03 3.86 8.02
N LYS A 45 -9.84 3.36 7.08
CA LYS A 45 -9.87 3.84 5.70
C LYS A 45 -10.22 5.32 5.62
N LYS A 46 -11.21 5.77 6.39
CA LYS A 46 -11.62 7.17 6.45
C LYS A 46 -10.59 8.09 7.11
N SER A 47 -9.88 7.59 8.10
CA SER A 47 -8.82 8.35 8.75
C SER A 47 -7.61 8.53 7.84
N ALA A 48 -7.24 7.47 7.09
CA ALA A 48 -6.21 7.55 6.07
C ALA A 48 -6.64 8.47 4.90
N ASP A 49 -7.88 8.36 4.49
CA ASP A 49 -8.53 9.24 3.52
C ASP A 49 -8.43 10.72 3.94
N ALA A 50 -8.83 11.02 5.17
CA ALA A 50 -8.68 12.34 5.75
C ALA A 50 -7.23 12.85 5.79
N TYR A 51 -6.27 11.96 5.98
CA TYR A 51 -4.85 12.28 5.92
C TYR A 51 -4.40 12.59 4.50
N TYR A 52 -4.80 11.76 3.54
CA TYR A 52 -4.48 11.98 2.12
C TYR A 52 -5.07 13.28 1.58
N ASP A 53 -6.29 13.57 1.94
CA ASP A 53 -6.97 14.78 1.52
C ASP A 53 -6.41 16.04 2.15
N GLY A 54 -6.03 15.91 3.43
CA GLY A 54 -5.37 17.00 4.15
C GLY A 54 -4.04 17.40 3.51
N LEU A 55 -3.40 16.45 2.82
CA LEU A 55 -2.13 16.63 2.12
C LEU A 55 -2.28 16.66 0.60
N ASN A 56 -3.52 16.67 0.10
CA ASN A 56 -3.82 16.75 -1.33
C ASN A 56 -3.11 15.67 -2.16
N PHE A 57 -3.17 14.42 -1.69
CA PHE A 57 -2.48 13.29 -2.32
C PHE A 57 -2.99 13.08 -3.74
N TYR A 58 -2.08 12.88 -4.70
CA TYR A 58 -2.43 12.67 -6.10
C TYR A 58 -3.40 11.50 -6.30
N ASP A 59 -4.29 11.60 -7.29
CA ASP A 59 -5.10 10.47 -7.77
C ASP A 59 -4.42 9.73 -8.91
N LEU A 60 -3.69 10.46 -9.76
CA LEU A 60 -2.90 9.92 -10.86
C LEU A 60 -1.49 10.51 -10.82
N ARG A 61 -0.50 9.65 -11.11
CA ARG A 61 0.90 9.99 -11.20
C ARG A 61 1.47 9.45 -12.50
N LEU A 62 1.99 10.32 -13.34
CA LEU A 62 2.66 9.97 -14.60
C LEU A 62 4.17 10.07 -14.40
N VAL A 63 4.90 9.12 -14.92
CA VAL A 63 6.37 9.14 -14.93
C VAL A 63 6.88 8.86 -16.33
N SER A 64 7.92 9.57 -16.69
CA SER A 64 8.50 9.57 -18.03
C SER A 64 9.90 9.00 -18.05
N THR A 65 10.21 8.22 -19.09
CA THR A 65 11.58 7.77 -19.34
C THR A 65 12.49 8.89 -19.86
N VAL A 66 11.94 10.06 -20.28
CA VAL A 66 12.70 11.20 -20.87
C VAL A 66 12.38 12.55 -20.25
N GLY A 67 11.57 12.57 -19.18
CA GLY A 67 11.04 13.80 -18.63
C GLY A 67 9.90 14.41 -19.47
N PHE A 68 9.15 15.31 -18.83
CA PHE A 68 8.02 16.04 -19.41
C PHE A 68 8.40 17.45 -19.73
N THR A 69 7.79 18.02 -20.77
CA THR A 69 7.88 19.44 -21.06
C THR A 69 6.68 20.19 -20.48
N GLU A 70 6.81 21.51 -20.34
CA GLU A 70 5.67 22.37 -19.96
C GLU A 70 4.49 22.23 -20.94
N ASP A 71 4.77 21.98 -22.25
CA ASP A 71 3.72 21.75 -23.25
C ASP A 71 2.87 20.52 -22.94
N ASP A 72 3.47 19.46 -22.41
CA ASP A 72 2.72 18.26 -22.03
C ASP A 72 1.81 18.54 -20.83
N VAL A 73 2.31 19.32 -19.88
CA VAL A 73 1.52 19.77 -18.73
C VAL A 73 0.33 20.63 -19.15
N VAL A 74 0.57 21.56 -20.10
CA VAL A 74 -0.47 22.45 -20.64
C VAL A 74 -1.52 21.66 -21.41
N GLU A 75 -1.13 20.68 -22.22
CA GLU A 75 -2.06 19.83 -22.94
C GLU A 75 -2.89 18.97 -21.98
N LEU A 76 -2.24 18.41 -20.96
CA LEU A 76 -2.93 17.60 -19.95
C LEU A 76 -3.95 18.41 -19.13
N ARG A 77 -3.65 19.66 -18.80
CA ARG A 77 -4.56 20.57 -18.12
C ARG A 77 -5.85 20.85 -18.88
N LYS A 78 -5.90 20.56 -20.19
CA LYS A 78 -7.12 20.71 -21.01
C LYS A 78 -8.12 19.57 -20.81
N TYR A 79 -7.69 18.49 -20.18
CA TYR A 79 -8.57 17.36 -19.91
C TYR A 79 -9.56 17.70 -18.78
N GLY A 80 -10.85 17.74 -19.12
CA GLY A 80 -11.92 18.17 -18.23
C GLY A 80 -12.18 17.23 -17.05
N GLU A 81 -11.64 16.03 -17.10
CA GLU A 81 -11.66 15.00 -16.06
C GLU A 81 -10.69 15.31 -14.90
N LEU A 82 -9.71 16.17 -15.13
CA LEU A 82 -8.74 16.59 -14.13
C LEU A 82 -9.14 17.94 -13.53
N SER A 83 -8.98 18.07 -12.23
CA SER A 83 -9.21 19.36 -11.55
C SER A 83 -7.90 20.11 -11.29
N GLU A 84 -6.82 19.39 -11.03
CA GLU A 84 -5.49 19.95 -10.81
C GLU A 84 -4.46 19.04 -11.49
N VAL A 85 -3.45 19.66 -12.09
CA VAL A 85 -2.31 19.00 -12.74
C VAL A 85 -1.05 19.77 -12.39
N GLU A 86 -0.07 19.08 -11.84
CA GLU A 86 1.17 19.65 -11.37
C GLU A 86 2.36 18.80 -11.84
N ALA A 87 3.36 19.43 -12.43
CA ALA A 87 4.62 18.80 -12.78
C ALA A 87 5.64 19.01 -11.65
N THR A 88 6.47 18.01 -11.39
CA THR A 88 7.45 18.05 -10.31
C THR A 88 8.76 17.35 -10.70
N HIS A 89 9.85 17.79 -10.07
CA HIS A 89 11.13 17.13 -10.18
C HIS A 89 11.30 16.12 -9.05
N THR A 90 11.71 14.90 -9.41
CA THR A 90 11.99 13.82 -8.46
C THR A 90 13.19 13.02 -8.94
N THR A 91 14.14 12.75 -8.07
CA THR A 91 15.29 11.87 -8.37
C THR A 91 15.71 11.09 -7.14
N ASP A 92 16.29 9.92 -7.33
CA ASP A 92 16.94 9.19 -6.26
C ASP A 92 18.43 9.52 -6.26
N ALA A 93 18.99 9.84 -5.09
CA ALA A 93 20.38 10.24 -4.95
C ALA A 93 21.02 9.66 -3.68
N LEU A 94 22.31 9.35 -3.77
CA LEU A 94 23.15 9.01 -2.63
C LEU A 94 23.64 10.30 -1.96
N PHE A 95 23.51 10.33 -0.63
CA PHE A 95 23.98 11.43 0.19
C PHE A 95 24.95 10.93 1.24
N ASP A 96 26.10 11.57 1.34
CA ASP A 96 27.06 11.35 2.40
C ASP A 96 26.70 12.17 3.63
N SER A 97 26.68 11.56 4.79
CA SER A 97 26.36 12.18 6.07
C SER A 97 27.30 11.70 7.18
N ASP A 98 27.27 12.33 8.35
CA ASP A 98 28.08 11.93 9.51
C ASP A 98 27.73 10.50 10.02
N VAL A 99 26.58 9.96 9.63
CA VAL A 99 26.13 8.61 10.00
C VAL A 99 26.30 7.57 8.89
N GLY A 100 26.97 7.93 7.80
CA GLY A 100 27.20 7.11 6.62
C GLY A 100 26.44 7.59 5.40
N GLN A 101 26.50 6.82 4.32
CA GLN A 101 25.83 7.07 3.08
C GLN A 101 24.33 6.67 3.19
N LEU A 102 23.48 7.50 2.61
CA LEU A 102 22.02 7.33 2.60
C LEU A 102 21.49 7.42 1.18
N SER A 103 20.63 6.48 0.82
CA SER A 103 19.86 6.52 -0.44
C SER A 103 18.55 7.28 -0.20
N LEU A 104 18.44 8.50 -0.72
CA LEU A 104 17.29 9.37 -0.48
C LEU A 104 16.60 9.73 -1.80
N ARG A 105 15.27 9.73 -1.78
CA ARG A 105 14.47 10.33 -2.84
C ARG A 105 14.34 11.82 -2.63
N VAL A 106 14.76 12.58 -3.62
CA VAL A 106 14.70 14.05 -3.61
C VAL A 106 13.42 14.49 -4.29
N PHE A 107 12.62 15.28 -3.59
CA PHE A 107 11.41 15.89 -4.13
C PHE A 107 11.54 17.39 -4.22
N GLU A 108 10.91 17.97 -5.22
CA GLU A 108 10.72 19.41 -5.32
C GLU A 108 9.62 19.88 -4.34
N LYS A 109 9.89 20.94 -3.62
CA LYS A 109 8.96 21.50 -2.60
C LYS A 109 7.98 22.51 -3.18
N ASP A 110 8.37 23.27 -4.22
CA ASP A 110 7.63 24.46 -4.64
C ASP A 110 6.35 24.15 -5.42
N ALA A 111 6.23 22.92 -5.88
CA ALA A 111 5.02 22.42 -6.52
C ALA A 111 3.79 22.49 -5.60
N GLY A 112 3.89 22.26 -4.38
CA GLY A 112 3.14 22.58 -3.17
C GLY A 112 1.63 22.47 -3.12
N ARG A 113 0.88 22.08 -4.16
CA ARG A 113 -0.57 21.87 -4.09
C ARG A 113 -0.95 20.41 -4.02
N ILE A 114 -0.33 19.58 -4.84
CA ILE A 114 -0.51 18.12 -4.82
C ILE A 114 0.65 17.51 -4.06
N ASP A 115 0.41 16.41 -3.32
CA ASP A 115 1.40 15.72 -2.49
C ASP A 115 2.10 16.60 -1.43
N SER A 116 1.36 17.52 -0.85
CA SER A 116 1.89 18.46 0.13
C SER A 116 2.58 17.76 1.30
N PHE A 117 3.74 18.27 1.68
CA PHE A 117 4.46 17.76 2.84
C PHE A 117 3.88 18.30 4.15
N LEU A 118 3.83 17.43 5.15
CA LEU A 118 3.49 17.82 6.53
C LEU A 118 4.76 18.10 7.31
N LEU A 119 5.02 19.35 7.64
CA LEU A 119 6.12 19.72 8.53
C LEU A 119 5.83 19.22 9.96
N THR A 120 6.74 18.42 10.52
CA THR A 120 6.61 17.91 11.88
C THR A 120 7.44 18.70 12.90
N GLU A 121 8.60 19.20 12.49
CA GLU A 121 9.50 20.02 13.31
C GLU A 121 10.40 20.87 12.42
N GLY A 122 10.83 22.05 12.88
CA GLY A 122 11.70 22.96 12.14
C GLY A 122 10.96 23.84 11.16
N THR A 123 11.57 24.10 10.00
CA THR A 123 11.03 24.94 8.92
C THR A 123 11.19 24.25 7.57
N PHE A 124 10.33 24.61 6.62
CA PHE A 124 10.55 24.24 5.22
C PHE A 124 11.79 24.92 4.67
N PRO A 125 12.52 24.27 3.73
CA PRO A 125 13.65 24.87 3.05
C PRO A 125 13.17 26.02 2.15
N GLU A 126 13.88 27.16 2.19
CA GLU A 126 13.60 28.34 1.37
C GLU A 126 14.75 28.62 0.37
N LYS A 127 15.98 28.22 0.70
CA LYS A 127 17.15 28.39 -0.13
C LYS A 127 17.55 27.08 -0.82
N SER A 128 18.19 27.19 -1.97
CA SER A 128 18.65 26.04 -2.73
C SER A 128 19.57 25.08 -1.96
N ASP A 129 20.34 25.60 -0.99
CA ASP A 129 21.24 24.83 -0.13
C ASP A 129 20.58 24.32 1.18
N GLU A 130 19.25 24.43 1.29
CA GLU A 130 18.47 23.93 2.41
C GLU A 130 17.62 22.74 1.99
N CYS A 131 17.36 21.83 2.94
CA CYS A 131 16.45 20.71 2.74
C CYS A 131 15.65 20.39 4.01
N ALA A 132 14.50 19.77 3.86
CA ALA A 132 13.81 19.09 4.95
C ALA A 132 13.79 17.59 4.67
N VAL A 133 14.08 16.79 5.70
CA VAL A 133 14.26 15.36 5.59
C VAL A 133 13.08 14.58 6.19
N ASP A 134 12.93 13.34 5.78
CA ASP A 134 11.95 12.42 6.36
C ASP A 134 12.06 12.39 7.89
N SER A 135 10.94 12.56 8.57
CA SER A 135 10.85 12.55 10.03
C SER A 135 11.40 11.29 10.70
N ARG A 136 11.51 10.17 9.98
CA ARG A 136 12.14 8.94 10.46
C ARG A 136 13.66 9.06 10.62
N LEU A 137 14.28 9.93 9.86
CA LEU A 137 15.71 10.17 9.95
C LEU A 137 16.10 11.07 11.13
N SER A 138 15.13 11.57 11.91
CA SER A 138 15.35 12.44 13.06
C SER A 138 16.25 11.83 14.17
N SER A 139 16.34 10.51 14.25
CA SER A 139 17.27 9.80 15.14
C SER A 139 18.70 9.81 14.63
N LYS A 140 18.90 9.85 13.31
CA LYS A 140 20.20 9.79 12.62
C LYS A 140 20.72 11.19 12.27
N ILE A 141 19.89 12.04 11.70
CA ILE A 141 20.22 13.36 11.18
C ILE A 141 19.52 14.43 12.02
N LYS A 142 20.23 15.46 12.46
CA LYS A 142 19.67 16.55 13.25
C LYS A 142 19.44 17.81 12.41
N ILE A 143 18.48 18.64 12.83
CA ILE A 143 18.30 19.98 12.24
C ILE A 143 19.58 20.77 12.42
N GLY A 144 20.12 21.30 11.32
CA GLY A 144 21.39 21.99 11.24
C GLY A 144 22.54 21.14 10.70
N ASP A 145 22.39 19.81 10.63
CA ASP A 145 23.38 18.92 10.01
C ASP A 145 23.44 19.16 8.49
N LYS A 146 24.54 18.75 7.89
CA LYS A 146 24.76 18.83 6.46
C LYS A 146 24.81 17.44 5.85
N ILE A 147 24.12 17.29 4.74
CA ILE A 147 24.19 16.11 3.88
C ILE A 147 24.77 16.53 2.52
N ALA A 148 25.70 15.77 1.99
CA ALA A 148 26.37 16.08 0.72
C ALA A 148 25.92 15.09 -0.35
N VAL A 149 25.68 15.57 -1.56
CA VAL A 149 25.45 14.70 -2.73
C VAL A 149 26.71 13.90 -2.98
N SER A 150 26.66 12.58 -2.87
CA SER A 150 27.82 11.72 -3.01
C SER A 150 28.42 11.78 -4.41
N SER A 151 29.76 11.65 -4.48
CA SER A 151 30.48 11.54 -5.75
C SER A 151 30.24 10.21 -6.47
N GLU A 152 29.62 9.24 -5.81
CA GLU A 152 29.27 7.92 -6.37
C GLU A 152 27.96 7.96 -7.18
N ASN A 153 27.23 9.08 -7.12
CA ASN A 153 26.11 9.29 -8.01
C ASN A 153 26.54 9.40 -9.48
N SER A 154 25.68 8.98 -10.38
CA SER A 154 25.86 9.24 -11.82
C SER A 154 26.00 10.75 -12.09
N GLU A 155 26.72 11.11 -13.14
CA GLU A 155 26.82 12.52 -13.59
C GLU A 155 25.44 13.18 -13.73
N THR A 156 24.47 12.41 -14.15
CA THR A 156 23.05 12.71 -14.26
C THR A 156 22.44 13.29 -13.00
N VAL A 157 22.55 12.53 -11.89
CA VAL A 157 22.03 12.94 -10.59
C VAL A 157 22.84 14.11 -10.05
N THR A 158 24.16 14.05 -10.27
CA THR A 158 25.06 15.10 -9.82
C THR A 158 24.77 16.41 -10.54
N ASP A 159 24.46 16.39 -11.83
CA ASP A 159 24.16 17.61 -12.59
C ASP A 159 22.75 18.12 -12.35
N ALA A 160 21.80 17.23 -12.07
CA ALA A 160 20.43 17.61 -11.77
C ALA A 160 20.27 18.38 -10.43
N LEU A 161 21.24 18.26 -9.49
CA LEU A 161 21.22 18.93 -8.19
C LEU A 161 22.33 19.98 -8.10
N THR A 162 21.97 21.25 -8.15
CA THR A 162 22.94 22.36 -8.19
C THR A 162 23.72 22.54 -6.89
N PRO A 163 23.15 22.50 -5.67
CA PRO A 163 23.95 22.51 -4.45
C PRO A 163 24.43 21.09 -4.13
N LYS A 164 25.74 20.93 -4.04
CA LYS A 164 26.33 19.62 -3.65
C LYS A 164 26.25 19.34 -2.15
N THR A 165 25.84 20.31 -1.35
CA THR A 165 25.68 20.15 0.10
C THR A 165 24.41 20.86 0.54
N LEU A 166 23.55 20.15 1.24
CA LEU A 166 22.28 20.63 1.75
C LEU A 166 22.32 20.72 3.27
N THR A 167 21.73 21.77 3.84
CA THR A 167 21.58 21.97 5.28
C THR A 167 20.16 21.56 5.68
N VAL A 168 20.03 20.68 6.66
CA VAL A 168 18.73 20.20 7.15
C VAL A 168 18.04 21.27 7.99
N THR A 169 16.86 21.74 7.56
CA THR A 169 16.08 22.79 8.25
C THR A 169 14.87 22.27 8.99
N GLY A 170 14.40 21.08 8.67
CA GLY A 170 13.21 20.51 9.30
C GLY A 170 12.98 19.04 8.99
N TYR A 171 11.96 18.49 9.66
CA TYR A 171 11.48 17.15 9.43
C TYR A 171 10.09 17.17 8.82
N ILE A 172 9.88 16.33 7.80
CA ILE A 172 8.65 16.28 7.03
C ILE A 172 8.08 14.85 6.95
N ARG A 173 6.79 14.78 6.67
CA ARG A 173 6.09 13.57 6.24
C ARG A 173 5.45 13.80 4.87
N SER A 174 5.37 12.77 4.07
CA SER A 174 4.73 12.80 2.76
C SER A 174 3.53 11.85 2.72
N PRO A 175 2.44 12.18 2.03
CA PRO A 175 1.32 11.26 1.82
C PRO A 175 1.71 10.04 0.97
N ILE A 176 2.74 10.16 0.14
CA ILE A 176 3.29 9.06 -0.66
C ILE A 176 3.74 7.90 0.25
N TYR A 177 4.22 8.20 1.45
CA TYR A 177 4.80 7.25 2.39
C TYR A 177 3.96 7.09 3.66
N LEU A 178 2.78 6.50 3.52
CA LEU A 178 1.94 6.15 4.69
C LEU A 178 2.60 5.06 5.54
N SER A 179 3.21 4.04 4.92
CA SER A 179 3.97 2.99 5.61
C SER A 179 5.40 3.46 5.96
N PHE A 180 6.08 2.68 6.78
CA PHE A 180 7.49 2.92 7.08
C PHE A 180 8.45 2.40 5.98
N GLU A 181 7.96 1.63 5.04
CA GLU A 181 8.71 1.26 3.85
C GLU A 181 8.77 2.46 2.88
N ARG A 182 9.96 2.75 2.37
CA ARG A 182 10.20 3.90 1.46
C ARG A 182 10.28 3.48 0.00
N GLY A 183 10.20 2.18 -0.25
CA GLY A 183 10.29 1.61 -1.58
C GLY A 183 11.72 1.29 -1.99
N ASN A 184 11.83 0.81 -3.21
CA ASN A 184 13.07 0.36 -3.81
C ASN A 184 13.65 1.44 -4.72
N THR A 185 14.95 1.37 -4.94
CA THR A 185 15.71 2.22 -5.84
C THR A 185 16.75 1.37 -6.56
N ASN A 186 17.28 1.87 -7.66
CA ASN A 186 18.40 1.24 -8.40
C ASN A 186 19.77 1.80 -7.99
N ILE A 187 19.82 2.62 -6.94
CA ILE A 187 21.07 3.16 -6.40
C ILE A 187 21.33 2.61 -5.00
N GLY A 188 22.57 2.71 -4.54
CA GLY A 188 22.98 2.28 -3.19
C GLY A 188 22.65 0.81 -2.93
N ASN A 189 22.02 0.53 -1.81
CA ASN A 189 21.65 -0.84 -1.40
C ASN A 189 20.34 -1.37 -2.03
N GLY A 190 19.79 -0.67 -3.02
CA GLY A 190 18.52 -1.07 -3.66
C GLY A 190 17.26 -0.70 -2.88
N SER A 191 17.38 -0.05 -1.72
CA SER A 191 16.27 0.44 -0.91
C SER A 191 16.47 1.90 -0.52
N LEU A 192 15.37 2.64 -0.42
CA LEU A 192 15.40 4.02 0.05
C LEU A 192 15.42 4.05 1.59
N ASP A 193 16.41 4.76 2.16
CA ASP A 193 16.46 5.05 3.60
C ASP A 193 15.41 6.09 4.03
N GLY A 194 15.05 6.99 3.12
CA GLY A 194 14.10 8.05 3.35
C GLY A 194 13.91 8.95 2.14
N PHE A 195 13.44 10.15 2.40
CA PHE A 195 13.27 11.17 1.38
C PHE A 195 13.63 12.56 1.91
N VAL A 196 13.91 13.46 1.00
CA VAL A 196 14.17 14.87 1.27
C VAL A 196 13.37 15.74 0.32
N CYS A 197 12.91 16.88 0.77
CA CYS A 197 12.40 17.90 -0.11
C CYS A 197 13.36 19.10 -0.17
N VAL A 198 13.51 19.67 -1.35
CA VAL A 198 14.33 20.84 -1.66
C VAL A 198 13.51 21.84 -2.46
N PRO A 199 13.86 23.16 -2.47
CA PRO A 199 13.21 24.12 -3.35
C PRO A 199 13.46 23.78 -4.84
N SER A 200 12.58 24.22 -5.74
CA SER A 200 12.75 24.09 -7.21
C SER A 200 14.10 24.63 -7.69
N SER A 201 14.59 25.69 -7.06
CA SER A 201 15.91 26.28 -7.35
C SER A 201 17.11 25.35 -7.07
N ALA A 202 16.90 24.21 -6.43
CA ALA A 202 17.94 23.19 -6.21
C ALA A 202 18.05 22.21 -7.40
N PHE A 203 17.05 22.16 -8.27
CA PHE A 203 17.10 21.36 -9.49
C PHE A 203 17.60 22.21 -10.68
N ASP A 204 18.47 21.61 -11.47
CA ASP A 204 18.96 22.15 -12.75
C ASP A 204 18.55 21.22 -13.89
N SER A 205 17.27 21.23 -14.22
CA SER A 205 16.68 20.40 -15.27
C SER A 205 15.59 21.17 -16.01
N GLU A 206 15.62 21.11 -17.35
CA GLU A 206 14.57 21.66 -18.20
C GLU A 206 13.33 20.76 -18.30
N TYR A 207 13.39 19.54 -17.78
CA TYR A 207 12.34 18.54 -17.88
C TYR A 207 11.86 18.13 -16.50
N TYR A 208 10.54 17.97 -16.36
CA TYR A 208 9.92 17.40 -15.18
C TYR A 208 9.99 15.87 -15.23
N PHE A 209 10.21 15.24 -14.09
CA PHE A 209 10.31 13.78 -14.01
C PHE A 209 8.98 13.12 -13.73
N GLU A 210 8.06 13.84 -13.10
CA GLU A 210 6.73 13.37 -12.78
C GLU A 210 5.71 14.47 -13.06
N ILE A 211 4.49 14.05 -13.45
CA ILE A 211 3.31 14.89 -13.33
C ILE A 211 2.32 14.18 -12.42
N VAL A 212 1.80 14.91 -11.44
CA VAL A 212 0.77 14.43 -10.52
C VAL A 212 -0.53 15.19 -10.79
N ALA A 213 -1.65 14.49 -10.65
CA ALA A 213 -2.92 15.15 -10.91
C ALA A 213 -4.05 14.62 -10.02
N ILE A 214 -5.07 15.45 -9.85
CA ILE A 214 -6.26 15.19 -9.09
C ILE A 214 -7.44 15.07 -10.02
N VAL A 215 -8.17 13.96 -9.90
CA VAL A 215 -9.35 13.66 -10.70
C VAL A 215 -10.54 14.46 -10.16
N LYS A 216 -11.26 15.09 -11.07
CA LYS A 216 -12.42 15.91 -10.72
C LYS A 216 -13.54 15.09 -10.07
N GLY A 217 -13.92 15.49 -8.85
CA GLY A 217 -14.92 14.78 -8.06
C GLY A 217 -14.39 13.60 -7.24
N ALA A 218 -13.11 13.27 -7.34
CA ALA A 218 -12.48 12.19 -6.59
C ALA A 218 -12.40 12.49 -5.09
N LYS A 219 -12.08 13.72 -4.74
CA LYS A 219 -11.95 14.20 -3.36
C LYS A 219 -13.25 14.17 -2.55
N GLU A 220 -14.38 14.11 -3.24
CA GLU A 220 -15.71 14.00 -2.62
C GLU A 220 -16.07 12.56 -2.25
N LEU A 221 -15.23 11.59 -2.65
CA LEU A 221 -15.45 10.17 -2.49
C LEU A 221 -14.39 9.60 -1.56
N VAL A 222 -14.74 8.60 -0.75
CA VAL A 222 -13.76 7.91 0.08
C VAL A 222 -12.78 7.12 -0.79
N CYS A 223 -11.48 7.39 -0.68
CA CYS A 223 -10.45 6.90 -1.59
C CYS A 223 -10.33 5.36 -1.70
N TYR A 224 -10.84 4.62 -0.73
CA TYR A 224 -10.91 3.15 -0.77
C TYR A 224 -12.26 2.60 -1.25
N GLY A 225 -13.18 3.48 -1.68
CA GLY A 225 -14.53 3.10 -2.12
C GLY A 225 -14.59 2.69 -3.59
N ASP A 226 -15.55 1.83 -3.97
CA ASP A 226 -15.71 1.37 -5.36
C ASP A 226 -16.06 2.49 -6.32
N GLU A 227 -16.76 3.53 -5.84
CA GLU A 227 -17.11 4.70 -6.66
C GLU A 227 -15.87 5.54 -6.98
N TYR A 228 -14.97 5.70 -6.01
CA TYR A 228 -13.66 6.33 -6.22
C TYR A 228 -12.84 5.54 -7.23
N LYS A 229 -12.70 4.23 -7.01
CA LYS A 229 -11.95 3.35 -7.93
C LYS A 229 -12.47 3.41 -9.36
N SER A 230 -13.80 3.38 -9.53
CA SER A 230 -14.42 3.45 -10.86
C SER A 230 -14.21 4.81 -11.54
N LEU A 231 -14.27 5.88 -10.75
CA LEU A 231 -14.07 7.23 -11.26
C LEU A 231 -12.62 7.45 -11.71
N VAL A 232 -11.67 6.98 -10.90
CA VAL A 232 -10.24 7.10 -11.20
C VAL A 232 -9.82 6.18 -12.34
N ALA A 233 -10.36 4.93 -12.41
CA ALA A 233 -10.10 4.04 -13.55
C ALA A 233 -10.56 4.64 -14.87
N ALA A 234 -11.77 5.21 -14.90
CA ALA A 234 -12.28 5.85 -16.11
C ALA A 234 -11.44 7.06 -16.55
N ALA A 235 -10.87 7.77 -15.58
CA ALA A 235 -9.97 8.87 -15.86
C ALA A 235 -8.57 8.35 -16.27
N GLN A 236 -8.11 7.28 -15.65
CA GLN A 236 -6.87 6.60 -16.00
C GLN A 236 -6.89 6.13 -17.44
N ASP A 237 -7.93 5.41 -17.86
CA ASP A 237 -8.08 4.96 -19.26
C ASP A 237 -7.96 6.12 -20.26
N ARG A 238 -8.56 7.26 -19.94
CA ARG A 238 -8.50 8.46 -20.79
C ARG A 238 -7.14 9.10 -20.83
N VAL A 239 -6.44 9.04 -19.71
CA VAL A 239 -5.11 9.59 -19.58
C VAL A 239 -4.07 8.65 -20.22
N GLU A 240 -4.31 7.34 -20.22
CA GLU A 240 -3.53 6.35 -20.99
C GLU A 240 -3.71 6.54 -22.50
N GLU A 241 -4.93 6.84 -22.96
CA GLU A 241 -5.17 7.22 -24.36
C GLU A 241 -4.36 8.47 -24.74
N PHE A 242 -4.40 9.50 -23.90
CA PHE A 242 -3.58 10.71 -24.09
C PHE A 242 -2.10 10.36 -24.04
N ALA A 243 -1.65 9.54 -23.10
CA ALA A 243 -0.31 9.03 -22.94
C ALA A 243 0.19 8.39 -24.24
N SER A 244 -0.57 7.44 -24.77
CA SER A 244 -0.23 6.73 -26.02
C SER A 244 -0.20 7.64 -27.24
N GLU A 245 -1.06 8.65 -27.31
CA GLU A 245 -1.07 9.64 -28.40
C GLU A 245 0.18 10.53 -28.37
N ARG A 246 0.56 11.00 -27.15
CA ARG A 246 1.74 11.86 -26.96
C ARG A 246 3.05 11.11 -27.13
N GLU A 247 3.13 9.83 -26.80
CA GLU A 247 4.27 8.96 -27.12
C GLU A 247 4.67 9.03 -28.59
N GLY A 248 3.66 8.91 -29.47
CA GLY A 248 3.89 9.02 -30.92
C GLY A 248 4.40 10.38 -31.34
N VAL A 249 3.77 11.45 -30.85
CA VAL A 249 4.16 12.83 -31.15
C VAL A 249 5.58 13.13 -30.67
N ARG A 250 5.92 12.65 -29.49
CA ARG A 250 7.23 12.86 -28.90
C ARG A 250 8.31 12.02 -29.55
N TYR A 251 8.00 10.76 -29.89
CA TYR A 251 8.87 9.93 -30.73
C TYR A 251 9.20 10.60 -32.05
N GLU A 252 8.18 11.07 -32.77
CA GLU A 252 8.38 11.74 -34.05
C GLU A 252 9.20 13.03 -33.87
N SER A 253 8.90 13.83 -32.86
CA SER A 253 9.63 15.08 -32.59
C SER A 253 11.12 14.85 -32.33
N ILE A 254 11.44 13.86 -31.52
CA ILE A 254 12.83 13.50 -31.19
C ILE A 254 13.49 12.80 -32.40
N TYR A 255 12.77 11.88 -33.07
CA TYR A 255 13.26 11.23 -34.27
C TYR A 255 13.57 12.25 -35.37
N GLU A 256 12.70 13.24 -35.59
CA GLU A 256 12.93 14.34 -36.55
C GLU A 256 14.11 15.20 -36.15
N GLU A 257 14.23 15.57 -34.86
CA GLU A 257 15.35 16.37 -34.37
C GLU A 257 16.69 15.66 -34.61
N TYR A 258 16.78 14.39 -34.33
CA TYR A 258 17.99 13.59 -34.45
C TYR A 258 18.23 13.13 -35.89
N SER A 259 17.17 12.80 -36.66
CA SER A 259 17.27 12.59 -38.08
C SER A 259 17.80 13.82 -38.78
N LYS A 260 17.35 15.01 -38.35
CA LYS A 260 17.88 16.29 -38.85
C LYS A 260 19.35 16.47 -38.50
N LYS A 261 19.75 16.17 -37.27
CA LYS A 261 21.17 16.25 -36.86
C LYS A 261 22.05 15.28 -37.65
N ILE A 262 21.61 14.02 -37.90
CA ILE A 262 22.32 13.08 -38.80
C ILE A 262 22.36 13.59 -40.21
N ASN A 263 21.23 14.07 -40.71
CA ASN A 263 21.18 14.59 -42.08
C ASN A 263 22.04 15.86 -42.25
N ASP A 264 22.10 16.72 -41.24
CA ASP A 264 22.99 17.87 -41.20
C ASP A 264 24.46 17.42 -41.14
N SER A 265 24.81 16.38 -40.36
CA SER A 265 26.16 15.79 -40.37
C SER A 265 26.47 15.05 -41.68
N GLN A 266 25.50 14.37 -42.30
CA GLN A 266 25.67 13.78 -43.62
C GLN A 266 25.94 14.86 -44.66
N LYS A 267 25.17 15.94 -44.59
CA LYS A 267 25.39 17.11 -45.47
C LYS A 267 26.74 17.75 -45.25
N GLU A 268 27.13 17.92 -43.97
CA GLU A 268 28.46 18.43 -43.64
C GLU A 268 29.55 17.48 -44.11
N LEU A 269 29.34 16.15 -44.00
CA LEU A 269 30.24 15.14 -44.56
C LEU A 269 30.31 15.25 -46.10
N ASP A 270 29.17 15.39 -46.77
CA ASP A 270 29.09 15.50 -48.22
C ASP A 270 29.71 16.83 -48.71
N ASP A 271 29.47 17.92 -47.93
CA ASP A 271 30.12 19.23 -48.20
C ASP A 271 31.66 19.15 -47.99
N LYS A 272 32.07 18.47 -46.89
CA LYS A 272 33.53 18.24 -46.65
C LYS A 272 34.15 17.31 -47.69
N LYS A 273 33.38 16.32 -48.18
CA LYS A 273 33.80 15.41 -49.25
C LYS A 273 34.05 16.17 -50.55
N ALA A 274 33.08 17.03 -50.94
CA ALA A 274 33.22 17.88 -52.14
C ALA A 274 34.39 18.85 -51.98
N GLU A 275 34.56 19.40 -50.76
CA GLU A 275 35.67 20.31 -50.47
C GLU A 275 37.05 19.59 -50.49
N ALA A 276 37.10 18.33 -50.01
CA ALA A 276 38.32 17.51 -50.05
C ALA A 276 38.69 17.11 -51.49
N GLU A 277 37.71 16.75 -52.33
CA GLU A 277 37.91 16.43 -53.74
C GLU A 277 38.40 17.66 -54.53
N GLU A 278 37.80 18.83 -54.27
CA GLU A 278 38.25 20.13 -54.86
C GLU A 278 39.68 20.45 -54.44
N LYS A 279 40.00 20.23 -53.18
CA LYS A 279 41.33 20.49 -52.62
C LYS A 279 42.37 19.49 -53.11
N LEU A 280 42.01 18.23 -53.21
CA LEU A 280 42.89 17.18 -53.78
C LEU A 280 43.17 17.47 -55.26
N SER A 281 42.19 17.99 -56.01
CA SER A 281 42.35 18.42 -57.38
C SER A 281 43.14 19.70 -57.48
N ALA A 282 42.91 20.64 -56.56
CA ALA A 282 43.71 21.93 -56.54
C ALA A 282 45.08 21.72 -55.87
N ALA A 283 45.21 20.75 -54.98
CA ALA A 283 46.46 20.47 -54.27
C ALA A 283 47.54 19.76 -55.05
N LEU A 284 47.26 19.30 -56.25
CA LEU A 284 48.33 19.02 -57.21
C LEU A 284 49.25 20.22 -57.50
N ALA A 285 48.71 21.43 -57.23
CA ALA A 285 49.42 22.67 -57.33
C ALA A 285 49.78 23.38 -56.01
N GLU A 286 48.95 23.05 -54.92
CA GLU A 286 49.04 23.80 -53.65
C GLU A 286 48.75 22.92 -52.45
N ILE A 287 49.69 22.04 -52.11
CA ILE A 287 49.58 21.11 -50.93
C ILE A 287 49.34 21.85 -49.60
N GLU A 288 49.96 23.06 -49.49
CA GLU A 288 49.81 23.91 -48.28
C GLU A 288 48.35 24.39 -48.01
N GLN A 289 47.54 24.54 -49.06
CA GLN A 289 46.14 24.93 -48.93
C GLN A 289 45.30 23.74 -48.37
N GLY A 290 45.70 22.50 -48.72
CA GLY A 290 45.01 21.29 -48.23
C GLY A 290 45.16 21.11 -46.74
N GLU A 291 46.33 21.38 -46.16
CA GLU A 291 46.57 21.30 -44.70
C GLU A 291 45.71 22.27 -43.88
N THR A 292 45.56 23.51 -44.41
CA THR A 292 44.74 24.54 -43.75
C THR A 292 43.26 24.16 -43.70
N LYS A 293 42.81 23.51 -44.76
CA LYS A 293 41.40 23.07 -44.88
C LYS A 293 41.09 21.84 -44.01
N LEU A 294 42.06 20.94 -43.86
CA LEU A 294 41.93 19.77 -42.95
C LEU A 294 41.89 20.17 -41.50
N ALA A 295 42.66 21.18 -41.09
CA ALA A 295 42.59 21.74 -39.73
C ALA A 295 41.21 22.33 -39.38
N SER A 296 40.54 22.92 -40.36
CA SER A 296 39.19 23.49 -40.22
C SER A 296 38.12 22.39 -40.01
N ALA A 297 38.27 21.24 -40.73
CA ALA A 297 37.36 20.11 -40.55
C ALA A 297 37.43 19.46 -39.15
N LYS A 298 38.63 19.42 -38.54
CA LYS A 298 38.85 18.97 -37.18
C LYS A 298 38.07 19.76 -36.14
N LYS A 299 38.00 21.07 -36.33
CA LYS A 299 37.27 21.97 -35.42
C LYS A 299 35.77 21.69 -35.44
N SER A 300 35.20 21.52 -36.63
CA SER A 300 33.77 21.22 -36.78
C SER A 300 33.38 19.90 -36.12
N TYR A 301 34.27 18.90 -36.19
CA TYR A 301 34.06 17.59 -35.48
C TYR A 301 34.08 17.76 -33.97
N SER A 302 35.05 18.49 -33.40
CA SER A 302 35.16 18.71 -31.98
C SER A 302 33.90 19.39 -31.41
N ASP A 303 33.36 20.34 -32.15
CA ASP A 303 32.16 21.07 -31.74
C ASP A 303 30.88 20.19 -31.87
N GLY A 304 30.83 19.35 -32.90
CA GLY A 304 29.76 18.38 -33.08
C GLY A 304 29.75 17.28 -32.00
N LEU A 305 30.93 16.79 -31.62
CA LEU A 305 31.09 15.76 -30.56
C LEU A 305 30.63 16.28 -29.18
N LYS A 306 30.93 17.56 -28.89
CA LYS A 306 30.42 18.18 -27.65
C LYS A 306 28.89 18.22 -27.60
N LYS A 307 28.25 18.62 -28.72
CA LYS A 307 26.77 18.66 -28.78
C LYS A 307 26.15 17.29 -28.60
N TYR A 308 26.73 16.27 -29.26
CA TYR A 308 26.27 14.90 -29.16
C TYR A 308 26.38 14.34 -27.74
N ASN A 309 27.56 14.46 -27.12
CA ASN A 309 27.81 13.98 -25.78
C ASN A 309 26.87 14.64 -24.73
N SER A 310 26.61 15.92 -24.93
CA SER A 310 25.66 16.62 -24.06
C SER A 310 24.22 16.11 -24.21
N ALA A 311 23.81 15.84 -25.46
CA ALA A 311 22.47 15.34 -25.74
C ALA A 311 22.30 13.87 -25.29
N LEU A 312 23.34 13.04 -25.47
CA LEU A 312 23.35 11.65 -25.01
C LEU A 312 23.22 11.55 -23.49
N ALA A 313 24.04 12.32 -22.75
CA ALA A 313 23.95 12.34 -21.30
C ALA A 313 22.57 12.76 -20.78
N GLN A 314 21.90 13.65 -21.48
CA GLN A 314 20.57 14.10 -21.11
C GLN A 314 19.51 13.02 -21.35
N TYR A 315 19.63 12.28 -22.46
CA TYR A 315 18.73 11.18 -22.78
C TYR A 315 18.85 10.03 -21.78
N GLU A 316 20.08 9.55 -21.53
CA GLU A 316 20.34 8.43 -20.61
C GLU A 316 19.76 8.68 -19.21
N ARG A 317 19.82 9.93 -18.78
CA ARG A 317 19.20 10.33 -17.51
C ARG A 317 17.70 10.11 -17.52
N SER A 318 17.06 10.76 -18.46
CA SER A 318 15.60 10.74 -18.54
C SER A 318 15.06 9.34 -18.75
N TYR A 319 15.80 8.49 -19.47
CA TYR A 319 15.45 7.08 -19.69
C TYR A 319 15.53 6.24 -18.42
N ASN A 320 16.61 6.37 -17.67
CA ASN A 320 16.78 5.63 -16.42
C ASN A 320 15.75 6.02 -15.36
N ASP A 321 15.48 7.31 -15.22
CA ASP A 321 14.47 7.83 -14.31
C ASP A 321 13.09 7.29 -14.64
N PHE A 322 12.73 7.26 -15.91
CA PHE A 322 11.43 6.75 -16.35
C PHE A 322 11.30 5.24 -16.20
N VAL A 323 12.26 4.45 -16.68
CA VAL A 323 12.20 2.99 -16.60
C VAL A 323 12.11 2.50 -15.16
N THR A 324 12.80 3.20 -14.25
CA THR A 324 12.77 2.89 -12.82
C THR A 324 11.43 3.25 -12.19
N ALA A 325 10.87 4.35 -12.63
CA ALA A 325 9.65 4.88 -12.01
C ALA A 325 8.35 4.31 -12.61
N LYS A 326 8.36 3.94 -13.89
CA LYS A 326 7.17 3.49 -14.65
C LYS A 326 6.38 2.33 -14.01
N PRO A 327 6.98 1.16 -13.65
CA PRO A 327 6.19 0.04 -13.12
C PRO A 327 5.59 0.34 -11.75
N ALA A 328 6.33 1.07 -10.92
CA ALA A 328 5.86 1.49 -9.62
C ALA A 328 4.71 2.50 -9.73
N THR A 329 4.75 3.37 -10.75
CA THR A 329 3.74 4.40 -10.96
C THR A 329 2.44 3.84 -11.56
N VAL A 330 2.49 2.90 -12.52
CA VAL A 330 1.28 2.19 -13.02
C VAL A 330 0.62 1.40 -11.90
N LYS A 331 1.40 0.59 -11.19
CA LYS A 331 0.89 -0.19 -10.06
C LYS A 331 0.33 0.69 -8.94
N LYS A 332 0.92 1.85 -8.73
CA LYS A 332 0.47 2.84 -7.76
C LYS A 332 -0.82 3.52 -8.19
N LEU A 333 -0.98 3.81 -9.48
CA LEU A 333 -2.18 4.39 -10.05
C LEU A 333 -3.32 3.36 -10.16
N GLU A 334 -3.03 2.10 -10.50
CA GLU A 334 -3.98 0.99 -10.45
C GLU A 334 -4.43 0.71 -9.02
N ALA A 335 -3.47 0.63 -8.08
CA ALA A 335 -3.77 0.49 -6.67
C ALA A 335 -4.53 1.68 -6.10
N LEU A 336 -4.21 2.91 -6.50
CA LEU A 336 -4.97 4.11 -6.13
C LEU A 336 -6.39 4.11 -6.68
N ASN A 337 -6.56 3.60 -7.89
CA ASN A 337 -7.87 3.49 -8.52
C ASN A 337 -8.75 2.42 -7.84
N ASP A 338 -8.14 1.29 -7.46
CA ASP A 338 -8.85 0.25 -6.70
C ASP A 338 -9.21 0.72 -5.29
N VAL A 339 -8.37 1.55 -4.68
CA VAL A 339 -8.67 2.20 -3.40
C VAL A 339 -9.73 3.29 -3.55
N TYR A 340 -9.69 4.07 -4.63
CA TYR A 340 -10.74 5.04 -4.91
C TYR A 340 -12.12 4.36 -5.03
N LYS A 341 -12.19 3.25 -5.80
CA LYS A 341 -13.42 2.46 -5.94
C LYS A 341 -13.93 1.91 -4.61
N ALA A 342 -13.02 1.36 -3.79
CA ALA A 342 -13.38 0.85 -2.48
C ALA A 342 -13.89 1.97 -1.56
N LYS A 343 -13.18 3.11 -1.53
CA LYS A 343 -13.59 4.25 -0.70
C LYS A 343 -14.84 4.97 -1.20
N LYS A 344 -15.07 4.96 -2.50
CA LYS A 344 -16.33 5.50 -3.06
C LYS A 344 -17.53 4.65 -2.60
N SER A 345 -17.39 3.33 -2.65
CA SER A 345 -18.45 2.42 -2.14
C SER A 345 -18.69 2.60 -0.63
N GLU A 346 -17.62 2.79 0.14
CA GLU A 346 -17.70 3.06 1.58
C GLU A 346 -18.40 4.40 1.89
N TYR A 347 -18.06 5.44 1.12
CA TYR A 347 -18.70 6.75 1.21
C TYR A 347 -20.21 6.69 0.87
N ASP A 348 -20.55 6.01 -0.22
CA ASP A 348 -21.96 5.89 -0.65
C ASP A 348 -22.81 5.13 0.37
N ALA A 349 -22.21 4.10 1.00
CA ALA A 349 -22.84 3.41 2.11
C ALA A 349 -23.02 4.34 3.34
N SER A 350 -22.03 5.19 3.61
CA SER A 350 -22.08 6.15 4.71
C SER A 350 -23.10 7.27 4.46
N VAL A 351 -23.21 7.74 3.22
CA VAL A 351 -24.28 8.71 2.81
C VAL A 351 -25.66 8.09 3.02
N SER A 352 -25.83 6.84 2.60
CA SER A 352 -27.12 6.13 2.79
C SER A 352 -27.49 6.00 4.26
N SER A 353 -26.50 5.73 5.10
CA SER A 353 -26.67 5.65 6.56
C SER A 353 -27.01 7.01 7.18
N TYR A 354 -26.35 8.06 6.73
CA TYR A 354 -26.62 9.45 7.15
C TYR A 354 -28.03 9.89 6.83
N GLN A 355 -28.50 9.56 5.61
CA GLN A 355 -29.86 9.88 5.18
C GLN A 355 -30.93 9.16 6.02
N ALA A 356 -30.67 7.90 6.36
CA ALA A 356 -31.55 7.13 7.24
C ALA A 356 -31.61 7.75 8.65
N SER A 357 -30.48 8.24 9.13
CA SER A 357 -30.38 8.87 10.44
C SER A 357 -31.08 10.24 10.49
N LEU A 358 -30.99 11.00 9.40
CA LEU A 358 -31.76 12.26 9.25
C LEU A 358 -33.29 12.03 9.32
N ALA A 359 -33.75 10.96 8.66
CA ALA A 359 -35.17 10.60 8.71
C ALA A 359 -35.61 10.25 10.14
N SER A 360 -34.79 9.47 10.85
CA SER A 360 -35.05 9.08 12.23
C SER A 360 -35.01 10.29 13.20
N LEU A 361 -34.11 11.24 12.95
CA LEU A 361 -34.02 12.48 13.72
C LEU A 361 -35.29 13.34 13.53
N ALA A 362 -35.78 13.39 12.29
CA ALA A 362 -37.01 14.12 11.98
C ALA A 362 -38.26 13.52 12.67
N GLU A 363 -38.31 12.20 12.81
CA GLU A 363 -39.34 11.52 13.59
C GLU A 363 -39.23 11.80 15.08
N LEU A 364 -37.99 11.80 15.60
CA LEU A 364 -37.76 12.14 16.99
C LEU A 364 -38.16 13.59 17.29
N LEU A 365 -37.90 14.52 16.38
CA LEU A 365 -38.35 15.93 16.53
C LEU A 365 -39.84 16.03 16.65
N LYS A 366 -40.59 15.36 15.75
CA LYS A 366 -42.06 15.33 15.83
C LYS A 366 -42.57 14.76 17.15
N TYR A 367 -41.90 13.75 17.66
CA TYR A 367 -42.23 13.14 18.93
C TYR A 367 -41.94 14.10 20.11
N VAL A 368 -40.84 14.80 20.07
CA VAL A 368 -40.47 15.82 21.07
C VAL A 368 -41.49 16.98 21.07
N GLU A 369 -41.83 17.52 19.87
CA GLU A 369 -42.82 18.58 19.72
C GLU A 369 -44.18 18.13 20.26
N ALA A 370 -44.60 16.89 19.99
CA ALA A 370 -45.82 16.35 20.53
C ALA A 370 -45.80 16.20 22.06
N LEU A 371 -44.68 15.93 22.66
CA LEU A 371 -44.50 15.88 24.11
C LEU A 371 -44.45 17.26 24.74
N GLU A 372 -43.89 18.24 24.04
CA GLU A 372 -43.88 19.65 24.44
C GLU A 372 -45.28 20.23 24.40
N ASP A 373 -46.03 20.00 23.31
CA ASP A 373 -47.43 20.43 23.18
C ASP A 373 -48.35 19.75 24.21
N ALA A 374 -48.03 18.52 24.60
CA ALA A 374 -48.79 17.80 25.63
C ALA A 374 -48.38 18.20 27.07
N GLY A 375 -47.41 19.08 27.26
CA GLY A 375 -46.95 19.53 28.57
C GLY A 375 -46.27 18.42 29.38
N SER A 376 -45.72 17.43 28.77
CA SER A 376 -45.10 16.25 29.45
C SER A 376 -43.84 16.62 30.21
N SER A 377 -43.70 16.11 31.40
CA SER A 377 -42.49 16.25 32.23
C SER A 377 -41.22 15.61 31.57
N ASP A 378 -41.43 14.79 30.60
CA ASP A 378 -40.38 14.06 29.92
C ASP A 378 -39.88 14.81 28.66
N ALA A 379 -40.63 15.83 28.21
CA ALA A 379 -40.31 16.65 27.05
C ALA A 379 -38.87 17.20 27.08
N PRO A 380 -38.33 17.74 28.19
CA PRO A 380 -36.95 18.25 28.24
C PRO A 380 -35.90 17.17 28.03
N ALA A 381 -36.17 15.95 28.51
CA ALA A 381 -35.24 14.82 28.34
C ALA A 381 -35.12 14.40 26.87
N TYR A 382 -36.28 14.28 26.21
CA TYR A 382 -36.30 13.94 24.80
C TYR A 382 -35.84 15.10 23.89
N ARG A 383 -36.02 16.33 24.33
CA ARG A 383 -35.48 17.52 23.64
C ARG A 383 -33.93 17.47 23.72
N ALA A 384 -33.39 17.16 24.89
CA ALA A 384 -31.95 17.01 25.05
C ALA A 384 -31.39 15.84 24.23
N GLU A 385 -32.15 14.73 24.13
CA GLU A 385 -31.79 13.60 23.27
C GLU A 385 -31.78 13.98 21.80
N TYR A 386 -32.80 14.75 21.36
CA TYR A 386 -32.85 15.27 20.00
C TYR A 386 -31.67 16.18 19.67
N GLU A 387 -31.39 17.16 20.57
CA GLU A 387 -30.27 18.09 20.33
C GLU A 387 -28.89 17.35 20.31
N ASN A 388 -28.74 16.36 21.17
CA ASN A 388 -27.54 15.53 21.15
C ASN A 388 -27.43 14.72 19.85
N LYS A 389 -28.48 14.03 19.45
CA LYS A 389 -28.51 13.29 18.20
C LYS A 389 -28.32 14.17 16.96
N LYS A 390 -28.87 15.38 17.01
CA LYS A 390 -28.70 16.39 15.95
C LYS A 390 -27.25 16.83 15.86
N ALA A 391 -26.63 17.14 17.01
CA ALA A 391 -25.23 17.53 17.05
C ALA A 391 -24.29 16.43 16.54
N GLU A 392 -24.60 15.17 16.91
CA GLU A 392 -23.87 14.02 16.38
C GLU A 392 -24.02 13.88 14.85
N LEU A 393 -25.25 14.10 14.37
CA LEU A 393 -25.56 14.06 12.94
C LEU A 393 -24.90 15.21 12.17
N ASP A 394 -24.86 16.40 12.75
CA ASP A 394 -24.19 17.56 12.14
C ASP A 394 -22.68 17.31 12.02
N VAL A 395 -22.06 16.71 13.04
CA VAL A 395 -20.64 16.28 12.99
C VAL A 395 -20.44 15.22 11.93
N PHE A 396 -21.34 14.24 11.86
CA PHE A 396 -21.28 13.18 10.85
C PHE A 396 -21.47 13.72 9.43
N GLY A 397 -22.39 14.68 9.25
CA GLY A 397 -22.59 15.40 7.98
C GLY A 397 -21.35 16.19 7.55
N GLN A 398 -20.67 16.83 8.51
CA GLN A 398 -19.39 17.51 8.22
C GLN A 398 -18.31 16.52 7.82
N GLN A 399 -18.22 15.38 8.49
CA GLN A 399 -17.27 14.33 8.15
C GLN A 399 -17.53 13.74 6.76
N LEU A 400 -18.80 13.57 6.39
CA LEU A 400 -19.19 13.15 5.04
C LEU A 400 -18.78 14.19 3.98
N SER A 401 -19.04 15.48 4.25
CA SER A 401 -18.66 16.56 3.34
C SER A 401 -17.13 16.64 3.15
N GLU A 402 -16.40 16.39 4.23
CA GLU A 402 -14.95 16.37 4.18
C GLU A 402 -14.42 15.13 3.43
N ALA A 403 -15.06 13.98 3.62
CA ALA A 403 -14.77 12.75 2.88
C ALA A 403 -15.09 12.90 1.38
N GLU A 404 -16.22 13.57 1.03
CA GLU A 404 -16.60 13.88 -0.34
C GLU A 404 -15.55 14.73 -1.06
N LYS A 405 -15.10 15.79 -0.40
CA LYS A 405 -14.05 16.68 -0.92
C LYS A 405 -12.75 15.92 -1.17
N LYS A 406 -12.40 15.04 -0.26
CA LYS A 406 -11.23 14.19 -0.33
C LYS A 406 -11.28 13.15 -1.45
N LEU A 407 -12.45 12.59 -1.68
CA LEU A 407 -12.67 11.68 -2.81
C LEU A 407 -12.57 12.39 -4.18
N ALA A 408 -13.03 13.64 -4.26
CA ALA A 408 -12.88 14.46 -5.47
C ALA A 408 -11.40 14.76 -5.77
N GLU A 409 -10.64 15.12 -4.74
CA GLU A 409 -9.19 15.38 -4.85
C GLU A 409 -8.40 14.12 -5.24
N MET A 410 -8.78 12.97 -4.66
CA MET A 410 -8.20 11.68 -5.02
C MET A 410 -8.44 11.31 -6.49
N LYS A 411 -9.67 11.49 -6.98
CA LYS A 411 -10.00 11.16 -8.37
C LYS A 411 -9.24 12.05 -9.35
N ALA A 412 -9.20 13.36 -9.09
CA ALA A 412 -8.46 14.29 -9.93
C ALA A 412 -6.95 13.96 -9.98
N GLY A 413 -6.35 13.48 -8.87
CA GLY A 413 -4.96 13.03 -8.84
C GLY A 413 -4.72 11.75 -9.64
N ILE A 414 -5.67 10.81 -9.67
CA ILE A 414 -5.56 9.58 -10.46
C ILE A 414 -5.63 9.89 -11.96
N ASP A 415 -6.60 10.69 -12.38
CA ASP A 415 -6.80 11.07 -13.80
C ASP A 415 -5.58 11.86 -14.33
N GLY A 416 -5.03 12.76 -13.49
CA GLY A 416 -3.80 13.49 -13.81
C GLY A 416 -2.56 12.60 -13.90
N GLY A 417 -2.43 11.65 -12.99
CA GLY A 417 -1.31 10.70 -12.98
C GLY A 417 -1.24 9.81 -14.23
N TYR A 418 -2.38 9.46 -14.83
CA TYR A 418 -2.40 8.72 -16.10
C TYR A 418 -2.03 9.59 -17.30
N ALA A 419 -2.46 10.84 -17.31
CA ALA A 419 -2.12 11.78 -18.37
C ALA A 419 -0.61 12.14 -18.39
N GLU A 420 0.03 12.21 -17.22
CA GLU A 420 1.47 12.44 -17.12
C GLU A 420 2.33 11.29 -17.63
N LEU A 421 1.91 10.04 -17.36
CA LEU A 421 2.61 8.86 -17.87
C LEU A 421 2.62 8.80 -19.39
N ASP A 422 1.50 9.07 -20.04
CA ASP A 422 1.38 9.11 -21.49
C ASP A 422 2.27 10.18 -22.12
N ALA A 423 2.26 11.37 -21.53
CA ALA A 423 3.10 12.46 -22.03
C ALA A 423 4.61 12.16 -21.90
N ALA A 424 5.05 11.45 -20.85
CA ALA A 424 6.47 11.14 -20.68
C ALA A 424 6.97 10.02 -21.60
N GLU A 425 6.13 9.03 -21.90
CA GLU A 425 6.48 7.94 -22.82
C GLU A 425 6.69 8.46 -24.25
N LYS A 426 5.85 9.39 -24.68
CA LYS A 426 5.98 10.08 -26.00
C LYS A 426 7.26 10.91 -26.14
N ARG A 427 7.71 11.55 -25.05
CA ARG A 427 8.97 12.32 -25.07
C ARG A 427 10.23 11.45 -25.19
N LEU A 428 10.23 10.31 -24.51
CA LEU A 428 11.38 9.39 -24.52
C LEU A 428 11.64 8.79 -25.91
N ALA A 429 10.57 8.41 -26.61
CA ALA A 429 10.72 7.87 -27.96
C ALA A 429 11.38 8.87 -28.93
N SER A 430 10.97 10.15 -28.88
CA SER A 430 11.57 11.15 -29.74
C SER A 430 13.02 11.49 -29.41
N ALA A 431 13.41 11.53 -28.10
CA ALA A 431 14.79 11.84 -27.72
C ALA A 431 15.77 10.74 -28.10
N LYS A 432 15.35 9.47 -28.02
CA LYS A 432 16.22 8.37 -28.45
C LYS A 432 16.50 8.40 -29.96
N ALA A 433 15.44 8.63 -30.73
CA ALA A 433 15.58 8.73 -32.18
C ALA A 433 16.60 9.80 -32.62
N SER A 434 16.56 10.96 -31.97
CA SER A 434 17.49 12.06 -32.28
C SER A 434 18.94 11.74 -31.86
N LEU A 435 19.16 11.07 -30.74
CA LEU A 435 20.51 10.68 -30.27
C LEU A 435 21.19 9.66 -31.18
N ASP A 436 20.46 8.64 -31.57
CA ASP A 436 21.00 7.59 -32.46
C ASP A 436 21.43 8.21 -33.81
N ASN A 437 20.74 9.26 -34.28
CA ASN A 437 21.13 10.03 -35.47
C ASN A 437 22.42 10.84 -35.31
N SER A 438 22.51 11.58 -34.19
CA SER A 438 23.71 12.42 -33.96
C SER A 438 24.99 11.61 -33.74
N ALA A 439 24.87 10.43 -33.16
CA ALA A 439 26.00 9.50 -32.92
C ALA A 439 26.64 9.06 -34.25
N ALA A 440 25.78 8.72 -35.23
CA ALA A 440 26.28 8.27 -36.52
C ALA A 440 26.97 9.39 -37.32
N GLU A 441 26.40 10.61 -37.25
CA GLU A 441 27.01 11.78 -37.91
C GLU A 441 28.40 12.11 -37.37
N LEU A 442 28.53 12.13 -36.04
CA LEU A 442 29.81 12.36 -35.37
C LEU A 442 30.81 11.22 -35.59
N ALA A 443 30.33 9.98 -35.64
CA ALA A 443 31.20 8.83 -35.92
C ALA A 443 31.72 8.90 -37.36
N ALA A 444 30.87 9.33 -38.29
CA ALA A 444 31.23 9.50 -39.68
C ALA A 444 32.21 10.69 -39.89
N ALA A 445 31.91 11.85 -39.29
CA ALA A 445 32.75 13.03 -39.36
C ALA A 445 34.15 12.82 -38.72
N LYS A 446 34.20 12.12 -37.54
CA LYS A 446 35.47 11.79 -36.87
C LYS A 446 36.40 10.96 -37.75
N LYS A 447 35.84 10.00 -38.45
CA LYS A 447 36.67 9.13 -39.29
C LYS A 447 37.19 9.87 -40.53
N SER A 448 36.37 10.73 -41.11
CA SER A 448 36.78 11.58 -42.21
C SER A 448 37.97 12.45 -41.84
N ILE A 449 37.93 13.11 -40.67
CA ILE A 449 38.99 13.98 -40.19
C ILE A 449 40.27 13.20 -39.90
N LYS A 450 40.16 12.06 -39.20
CA LYS A 450 41.34 11.27 -38.84
C LYS A 450 42.11 10.78 -40.07
N LYS A 451 41.39 10.48 -41.12
CA LYS A 451 42.00 9.99 -42.31
C LYS A 451 42.58 11.09 -43.21
N GLY A 452 41.89 12.23 -43.31
CA GLY A 452 42.45 13.39 -43.98
C GLY A 452 43.78 13.86 -43.42
N ASP A 453 43.98 13.68 -42.10
CA ASP A 453 45.25 13.95 -41.45
C ASP A 453 46.39 13.07 -41.98
N ALA A 454 46.12 11.76 -42.10
CA ALA A 454 47.08 10.82 -42.60
C ALA A 454 47.43 11.11 -44.08
N ASP A 455 46.42 11.51 -44.84
CA ASP A 455 46.55 11.82 -46.25
C ASP A 455 47.35 13.08 -46.51
N MET A 456 47.08 14.14 -45.74
CA MET A 456 47.84 15.39 -45.86
C MET A 456 49.29 15.21 -45.45
N ALA A 457 49.57 14.35 -44.42
CA ALA A 457 50.94 14.00 -44.06
C ALA A 457 51.63 13.17 -45.16
N SER A 458 50.87 12.29 -45.79
CA SER A 458 51.38 11.43 -46.84
C SER A 458 51.44 12.16 -48.21
N ALA A 459 50.50 13.11 -48.44
CA ALA A 459 50.36 13.83 -49.69
C ALA A 459 51.56 14.73 -50.02
N ARG A 460 52.29 15.12 -49.02
CA ARG A 460 53.56 15.85 -49.21
C ARG A 460 54.66 14.95 -49.78
N ALA A 461 54.64 13.71 -49.44
CA ALA A 461 55.63 12.75 -49.95
C ALA A 461 55.15 12.04 -51.20
N GLU A 462 53.88 11.78 -51.27
CA GLU A 462 53.29 11.01 -52.37
C GLU A 462 51.81 11.37 -52.54
N TYR A 463 51.50 12.18 -53.48
CA TYR A 463 50.15 12.70 -53.81
C TYR A 463 49.08 11.62 -53.95
N GLU A 464 49.42 10.51 -54.53
CA GLU A 464 48.47 9.41 -54.72
C GLU A 464 48.08 8.68 -53.42
N LYS A 465 48.96 8.66 -52.40
CA LYS A 465 48.67 8.11 -51.11
C LYS A 465 47.65 8.96 -50.33
N SER A 466 47.83 10.32 -50.44
CA SER A 466 46.92 11.28 -49.82
C SER A 466 45.49 11.14 -50.33
N LYS A 467 45.34 10.86 -51.60
CA LYS A 467 44.03 10.66 -52.21
C LYS A 467 43.34 9.36 -51.74
N ALA A 468 44.09 8.25 -51.73
CA ALA A 468 43.56 6.97 -51.27
C ALA A 468 43.18 7.00 -49.78
N ASP A 469 43.97 7.77 -49.01
CA ASP A 469 43.69 7.91 -47.59
C ASP A 469 42.46 8.79 -47.33
N ALA A 470 42.21 9.86 -48.05
CA ALA A 470 41.01 10.72 -48.00
C ALA A 470 39.73 9.93 -48.35
N ASP A 471 39.79 9.10 -49.40
CA ASP A 471 38.66 8.26 -49.82
C ASP A 471 38.25 7.24 -48.72
N ASN A 472 39.24 6.69 -47.99
CA ASN A 472 38.97 5.78 -46.89
C ASN A 472 38.29 6.49 -45.72
N GLU A 473 38.74 7.73 -45.40
CA GLU A 473 38.17 8.48 -44.29
C GLU A 473 36.72 8.90 -44.50
N ILE A 474 36.39 9.28 -45.70
CA ILE A 474 35.03 9.58 -46.11
C ILE A 474 34.13 8.35 -46.02
N THR A 475 34.66 7.20 -46.42
CA THR A 475 33.91 5.93 -46.36
C THR A 475 33.57 5.54 -44.90
N ASP A 476 34.51 5.73 -44.02
CA ASP A 476 34.29 5.38 -42.60
C ASP A 476 33.45 6.42 -41.87
N ALA A 477 33.50 7.69 -42.25
CA ALA A 477 32.59 8.70 -41.74
C ALA A 477 31.16 8.42 -42.21
N GLN A 478 30.98 8.02 -43.46
CA GLN A 478 29.70 7.59 -43.98
C GLN A 478 29.20 6.34 -43.23
N LYS A 479 30.10 5.38 -42.99
CA LYS A 479 29.77 4.17 -42.23
C LYS A 479 29.28 4.50 -40.81
N LYS A 480 29.91 5.46 -40.15
CA LYS A 480 29.46 5.89 -38.79
C LYS A 480 28.14 6.64 -38.84
N ILE A 481 27.86 7.42 -39.91
CA ILE A 481 26.55 8.01 -40.11
C ILE A 481 25.51 6.90 -40.37
N ASP A 482 25.87 5.90 -41.17
CA ASP A 482 24.99 4.77 -41.47
C ASP A 482 24.79 3.85 -40.27
N GLU A 483 25.81 3.64 -39.45
CA GLU A 483 25.71 2.95 -38.16
C GLU A 483 24.74 3.69 -37.21
N GLY A 484 24.82 5.02 -37.11
CA GLY A 484 23.86 5.74 -36.27
C GLY A 484 22.48 5.86 -36.90
N ARG A 485 22.34 5.79 -38.23
CA ARG A 485 21.02 5.58 -38.84
C ARG A 485 20.46 4.24 -38.50
N ALA A 486 21.29 3.17 -38.46
CA ALA A 486 20.89 1.85 -38.02
C ALA A 486 20.56 1.83 -36.52
N ASP A 487 21.27 2.60 -35.73
CA ASP A 487 20.97 2.74 -34.30
C ASP A 487 19.71 3.58 -34.06
N LEU A 488 19.42 4.57 -34.93
CA LEU A 488 18.17 5.30 -34.95
C LEU A 488 16.95 4.39 -35.21
N GLU A 489 17.11 3.38 -36.08
CA GLU A 489 16.04 2.40 -36.38
C GLU A 489 15.80 1.42 -35.23
N LYS A 490 16.77 1.27 -34.32
CA LYS A 490 16.66 0.40 -33.16
C LYS A 490 16.02 1.09 -31.94
N ILE A 491 15.65 2.34 -32.06
CA ILE A 491 15.09 3.14 -30.99
C ILE A 491 13.76 2.57 -30.52
N GLU A 492 13.70 2.18 -29.28
CA GLU A 492 12.46 1.84 -28.63
C GLU A 492 11.60 3.08 -28.39
N ARG A 493 10.31 2.95 -28.59
CA ARG A 493 9.38 4.03 -28.29
C ARG A 493 9.40 4.34 -26.80
N PRO A 494 9.39 5.60 -26.41
CA PRO A 494 9.21 5.97 -25.01
C PRO A 494 7.89 5.42 -24.52
N THR A 495 7.87 5.04 -23.27
CA THR A 495 6.66 4.60 -22.60
C THR A 495 6.32 5.60 -21.49
N TYR A 496 5.06 6.04 -21.46
CA TYR A 496 4.51 6.86 -20.42
C TYR A 496 3.67 6.02 -19.48
N TYR A 497 4.11 5.89 -18.24
CA TYR A 497 3.42 5.10 -17.24
C TYR A 497 2.47 5.95 -16.42
N VAL A 498 1.22 5.54 -16.37
CA VAL A 498 0.16 6.20 -15.61
C VAL A 498 -0.18 5.34 -14.42
N TYR A 499 0.13 5.79 -13.22
CA TYR A 499 -0.08 5.09 -11.96
C TYR A 499 -1.20 5.72 -11.16
N SER A 500 -1.96 4.90 -10.43
CA SER A 500 -2.94 5.32 -9.44
C SER A 500 -2.41 5.18 -8.01
N ARG A 501 -3.18 5.58 -7.01
CA ARG A 501 -2.80 5.34 -5.60
C ARG A 501 -2.64 3.86 -5.27
N THR A 502 -3.30 2.95 -6.00
CA THR A 502 -3.23 1.51 -5.72
C THR A 502 -1.86 0.90 -6.05
N ASP A 503 -1.05 1.59 -6.83
CA ASP A 503 0.34 1.21 -7.11
C ASP A 503 1.30 1.61 -5.97
N ASN A 504 0.79 2.39 -4.99
CA ASN A 504 1.54 2.69 -3.78
C ASN A 504 1.41 1.56 -2.77
N THR A 505 2.51 0.88 -2.47
CA THR A 505 2.56 -0.26 -1.54
C THR A 505 2.09 0.09 -0.12
N GLY A 506 2.38 1.30 0.36
CA GLY A 506 1.91 1.79 1.65
C GLY A 506 0.40 1.96 1.71
N TYR A 507 -0.17 2.47 0.62
CA TYR A 507 -1.60 2.69 0.48
C TYR A 507 -2.38 1.36 0.30
N SER A 508 -1.93 0.50 -0.61
CA SER A 508 -2.54 -0.82 -0.85
C SER A 508 -2.39 -1.73 0.37
N GLY A 509 -1.21 -1.75 1.00
CA GLY A 509 -0.96 -2.51 2.22
C GLY A 509 -1.82 -2.07 3.40
N PHE A 510 -2.11 -0.77 3.53
CA PHE A 510 -3.03 -0.26 4.55
C PHE A 510 -4.47 -0.71 4.29
N SER A 511 -4.92 -0.70 3.03
CA SER A 511 -6.21 -1.26 2.64
C SER A 511 -6.33 -2.74 3.00
N ASP A 512 -5.34 -3.54 2.61
CA ASP A 512 -5.27 -4.98 2.91
C ASP A 512 -5.36 -5.25 4.41
N ASN A 513 -4.64 -4.48 5.23
CA ASN A 513 -4.68 -4.62 6.68
C ASN A 513 -6.03 -4.21 7.27
N SER A 514 -6.66 -3.16 6.73
CA SER A 514 -8.00 -2.76 7.10
C SER A 514 -9.05 -3.83 6.75
N ASP A 515 -8.90 -4.48 5.59
CA ASP A 515 -9.80 -5.55 5.14
C ASP A 515 -9.63 -6.84 5.94
N LYS A 516 -8.42 -7.16 6.42
CA LYS A 516 -8.17 -8.24 7.38
C LYS A 516 -8.94 -8.01 8.69
N ILE A 517 -8.99 -6.76 9.18
CA ILE A 517 -9.78 -6.41 10.37
C ILE A 517 -11.27 -6.58 10.10
N ASP A 518 -11.76 -6.20 8.92
CA ASP A 518 -13.15 -6.45 8.56
C ASP A 518 -13.49 -7.93 8.49
N ALA A 519 -12.62 -8.76 7.95
CA ALA A 519 -12.78 -10.22 7.91
C ALA A 519 -12.84 -10.82 9.34
N ILE A 520 -11.92 -10.43 10.23
CA ILE A 520 -11.92 -10.82 11.64
C ILE A 520 -13.22 -10.39 12.32
N SER A 521 -13.70 -9.20 12.03
CA SER A 521 -14.94 -8.64 12.59
C SER A 521 -16.19 -9.45 12.21
N GLY A 522 -16.12 -10.27 11.17
CA GLY A 522 -17.22 -11.16 10.76
C GLY A 522 -17.38 -12.38 11.65
N VAL A 523 -16.31 -12.92 12.20
CA VAL A 523 -16.29 -14.20 12.93
C VAL A 523 -16.57 -14.03 14.44
N PHE A 524 -15.82 -13.14 15.09
CA PHE A 524 -15.88 -12.96 16.55
C PHE A 524 -17.29 -12.63 17.09
N PRO A 525 -18.06 -11.75 16.45
CA PRO A 525 -19.37 -11.37 16.98
C PRO A 525 -20.39 -12.50 17.03
N VAL A 526 -20.28 -13.47 16.13
CA VAL A 526 -21.19 -14.64 16.12
C VAL A 526 -21.06 -15.42 17.42
N PHE A 527 -19.83 -15.66 17.86
CA PHE A 527 -19.57 -16.32 19.14
C PHE A 527 -20.11 -15.51 20.33
N PHE A 528 -19.93 -14.17 20.29
CA PHE A 528 -20.45 -13.30 21.35
C PHE A 528 -21.96 -13.31 21.43
N VAL A 529 -22.69 -13.29 20.33
CA VAL A 529 -24.14 -13.36 20.27
C VAL A 529 -24.62 -14.70 20.84
N ILE A 530 -23.96 -15.80 20.50
CA ILE A 530 -24.29 -17.14 21.03
C ILE A 530 -24.07 -17.16 22.53
N VAL A 531 -22.94 -16.70 23.04
CA VAL A 531 -22.62 -16.66 24.47
C VAL A 531 -23.59 -15.74 25.21
N ALA A 532 -23.87 -14.56 24.68
CA ALA A 532 -24.83 -13.63 25.28
C ALA A 532 -26.25 -14.22 25.36
N GLY A 533 -26.69 -14.89 24.29
CA GLY A 533 -27.96 -15.60 24.24
C GLY A 533 -28.05 -16.71 25.29
N LEU A 534 -26.99 -17.48 25.43
CA LEU A 534 -26.93 -18.57 26.45
C LEU A 534 -26.95 -18.04 27.88
N VAL A 535 -26.21 -16.97 28.17
CA VAL A 535 -26.21 -16.29 29.46
C VAL A 535 -27.58 -15.69 29.76
N CYS A 536 -28.19 -15.04 28.79
CA CYS A 536 -29.56 -14.53 28.91
C CYS A 536 -30.55 -15.64 29.16
N LEU A 537 -30.50 -16.71 28.36
CA LEU A 537 -31.38 -17.88 28.56
C LEU A 537 -31.24 -18.47 29.96
N THR A 538 -30.01 -18.60 30.46
CA THR A 538 -29.73 -19.10 31.81
C THR A 538 -30.32 -18.17 32.88
N THR A 539 -30.05 -16.89 32.76
CA THR A 539 -30.50 -15.85 33.69
C THR A 539 -32.01 -15.73 33.70
N MET A 540 -32.63 -15.67 32.51
CA MET A 540 -34.08 -15.56 32.39
C MET A 540 -34.81 -16.83 32.79
N THR A 541 -34.30 -18.01 32.47
CA THR A 541 -34.86 -19.29 32.94
C THR A 541 -34.85 -19.35 34.46
N ARG A 542 -33.75 -18.97 35.11
CA ARG A 542 -33.64 -18.92 36.57
C ARG A 542 -34.60 -17.89 37.17
N MET A 543 -34.67 -16.70 36.60
CA MET A 543 -35.60 -15.65 37.04
C MET A 543 -37.05 -16.10 36.96
N VAL A 544 -37.46 -16.70 35.85
CA VAL A 544 -38.80 -17.24 35.64
C VAL A 544 -39.09 -18.38 36.60
N GLU A 545 -38.13 -19.28 36.86
CA GLU A 545 -38.26 -20.37 37.83
C GLU A 545 -38.42 -19.87 39.28
N GLU A 546 -37.67 -18.88 39.71
CA GLU A 546 -37.76 -18.25 41.03
C GLU A 546 -39.09 -17.52 41.23
N ARG A 547 -39.64 -16.92 40.19
CA ARG A 547 -40.93 -16.21 40.18
C ARG A 547 -42.13 -17.10 39.83
N ARG A 548 -41.95 -18.40 39.76
CA ARG A 548 -42.97 -19.37 39.33
C ARG A 548 -44.30 -19.23 40.08
N VAL A 549 -44.23 -19.04 41.40
CA VAL A 549 -45.44 -18.87 42.24
C VAL A 549 -46.19 -17.61 41.87
N GLN A 550 -45.49 -16.49 41.68
CA GLN A 550 -46.09 -15.23 41.26
C GLN A 550 -46.75 -15.33 39.87
N ILE A 551 -46.07 -16.02 38.91
CA ILE A 551 -46.64 -16.33 37.61
C ILE A 551 -47.92 -17.15 37.75
N GLY A 552 -47.94 -18.13 38.62
CA GLY A 552 -49.11 -18.96 38.92
C GLY A 552 -50.27 -18.16 39.46
N VAL A 553 -50.04 -17.23 40.40
CA VAL A 553 -51.04 -16.32 40.96
C VAL A 553 -51.61 -15.38 39.87
N LEU A 554 -50.74 -14.76 39.07
CA LEU A 554 -51.17 -13.87 37.97
C LEU A 554 -52.03 -14.63 36.94
N LYS A 555 -51.66 -15.86 36.61
CA LYS A 555 -52.51 -16.73 35.75
C LYS A 555 -53.82 -17.11 36.38
N ALA A 556 -53.86 -17.38 37.70
CA ALA A 556 -55.08 -17.65 38.40
C ALA A 556 -56.01 -16.44 38.50
N LEU A 557 -55.48 -15.21 38.53
CA LEU A 557 -56.20 -13.93 38.46
C LEU A 557 -56.66 -13.58 37.06
N GLY A 558 -56.47 -14.43 36.04
CA GLY A 558 -56.95 -14.23 34.69
C GLY A 558 -56.05 -13.45 33.78
N TYR A 559 -54.83 -13.10 34.17
CA TYR A 559 -53.88 -12.44 33.26
C TYR A 559 -53.46 -13.39 32.15
N GLY A 560 -53.55 -12.89 30.89
CA GLY A 560 -53.19 -13.67 29.70
C GLY A 560 -51.69 -13.99 29.63
N LYS A 561 -51.32 -15.09 28.98
CA LYS A 561 -49.94 -15.55 28.82
C LYS A 561 -49.04 -14.46 28.23
N VAL A 562 -49.56 -13.68 27.28
CA VAL A 562 -48.82 -12.60 26.61
C VAL A 562 -48.56 -11.44 27.58
N ALA A 563 -49.49 -11.08 28.42
CA ALA A 563 -49.29 -10.00 29.39
C ALA A 563 -48.23 -10.36 30.45
N ILE A 564 -48.21 -11.60 30.88
CA ILE A 564 -47.19 -12.10 31.84
C ILE A 564 -45.81 -12.22 31.18
N ALA A 565 -45.75 -12.77 29.96
CA ALA A 565 -44.50 -12.86 29.20
C ALA A 565 -43.98 -11.47 28.87
N GLY A 566 -44.88 -10.51 28.53
CA GLY A 566 -44.55 -9.14 28.23
C GLY A 566 -43.76 -8.43 29.32
N LYS A 567 -44.00 -8.70 30.57
CA LYS A 567 -43.19 -8.20 31.70
C LYS A 567 -41.71 -8.60 31.58
N TYR A 568 -41.43 -9.86 31.30
CA TYR A 568 -40.07 -10.38 31.18
C TYR A 568 -39.41 -9.97 29.85
N LEU A 569 -40.22 -9.89 28.79
CA LEU A 569 -39.74 -9.38 27.49
C LEU A 569 -39.32 -7.90 27.58
N VAL A 570 -40.13 -7.06 28.25
CA VAL A 570 -39.77 -5.66 28.47
C VAL A 570 -38.53 -5.56 29.37
N TYR A 571 -38.38 -6.45 30.38
CA TYR A 571 -37.17 -6.49 31.21
C TYR A 571 -35.91 -6.79 30.37
N ALA A 572 -35.94 -7.84 29.58
CA ALA A 572 -34.84 -8.25 28.72
C ALA A 572 -34.62 -7.21 27.58
N GLY A 573 -35.72 -6.70 27.03
CA GLY A 573 -35.65 -5.69 25.97
C GLY A 573 -35.03 -4.36 26.46
N LEU A 574 -35.44 -3.92 27.65
CA LEU A 574 -34.90 -2.66 28.21
C LEU A 574 -33.44 -2.80 28.60
N SER A 575 -33.07 -3.92 29.26
CA SER A 575 -31.67 -4.18 29.64
C SER A 575 -30.78 -4.35 28.42
N SER A 576 -31.25 -5.00 27.33
CA SER A 576 -30.50 -5.17 26.12
C SER A 576 -30.42 -3.90 25.28
N LEU A 577 -31.52 -3.13 25.21
CA LEU A 577 -31.52 -1.84 24.50
C LEU A 577 -30.58 -0.84 25.15
N SER A 578 -30.66 -0.69 26.50
CA SER A 578 -29.74 0.20 27.23
C SER A 578 -28.28 -0.29 27.13
N GLY A 579 -28.04 -1.61 27.20
CA GLY A 579 -26.75 -2.20 26.96
C GLY A 579 -26.23 -1.95 25.54
N SER A 580 -27.11 -2.08 24.53
CA SER A 580 -26.73 -1.82 23.14
C SER A 580 -26.32 -0.38 22.92
N ILE A 581 -27.06 0.59 23.48
CA ILE A 581 -26.73 2.01 23.36
C ILE A 581 -25.33 2.29 23.91
N VAL A 582 -25.09 1.84 25.14
CA VAL A 582 -23.78 2.03 25.78
C VAL A 582 -22.69 1.27 25.04
N GLY A 583 -23.00 0.04 24.60
CA GLY A 583 -22.06 -0.79 23.85
C GLY A 583 -21.64 -0.16 22.52
N VAL A 584 -22.59 0.37 21.75
CA VAL A 584 -22.26 1.09 20.49
C VAL A 584 -21.36 2.29 20.76
N PHE A 585 -21.70 3.11 21.74
CA PHE A 585 -20.88 4.29 22.09
C PHE A 585 -19.43 3.91 22.46
N LEU A 586 -19.30 2.98 23.38
CA LEU A 586 -17.98 2.53 23.83
C LEU A 586 -17.23 1.78 22.70
N GLY A 587 -17.94 0.97 21.95
CA GLY A 587 -17.37 0.19 20.85
C GLY A 587 -16.81 1.10 19.75
N TYR A 588 -17.55 2.09 19.32
CA TYR A 588 -17.16 3.04 18.29
C TYR A 588 -16.02 3.97 18.72
N TRP A 589 -15.82 4.17 19.98
CA TRP A 589 -14.71 4.97 20.49
C TRP A 589 -13.46 4.11 20.74
N ILE A 590 -13.60 2.99 21.45
CA ILE A 590 -12.46 2.21 21.94
C ILE A 590 -11.79 1.44 20.80
N PHE A 591 -12.56 0.62 20.05
CA PHE A 591 -11.96 -0.30 19.09
C PHE A 591 -11.22 0.39 17.94
N PRO A 592 -11.79 1.36 17.23
CA PRO A 592 -11.05 2.05 16.17
C PRO A 592 -9.80 2.75 16.70
N THR A 593 -9.91 3.41 17.86
CA THR A 593 -8.78 4.13 18.47
C THR A 593 -7.64 3.19 18.84
N VAL A 594 -7.95 2.06 19.47
CA VAL A 594 -6.92 1.08 19.88
C VAL A 594 -6.28 0.43 18.64
N ILE A 595 -7.11 0.04 17.68
CA ILE A 595 -6.61 -0.61 16.45
C ILE A 595 -5.69 0.33 15.67
N ILE A 596 -6.13 1.56 15.38
CA ILE A 596 -5.30 2.53 14.65
C ILE A 596 -4.00 2.83 15.39
N LYS A 597 -4.06 3.02 16.71
CA LYS A 597 -2.85 3.21 17.52
C LYS A 597 -1.90 2.01 17.50
N THR A 598 -2.42 0.81 17.39
CA THR A 598 -1.56 -0.38 17.24
C THR A 598 -0.87 -0.37 15.87
N TYR A 599 -1.57 0.05 14.83
CA TYR A 599 -1.01 0.14 13.48
C TYR A 599 0.02 1.28 13.30
N THR A 600 0.14 2.24 14.24
CA THR A 600 1.23 3.23 14.20
C THR A 600 2.63 2.62 14.35
N MET A 601 2.73 1.33 14.67
CA MET A 601 3.99 0.58 14.60
C MET A 601 4.47 0.34 13.17
N MET A 602 3.58 0.38 12.18
CA MET A 602 3.87 0.10 10.76
C MET A 602 3.61 1.31 9.84
N TYR A 603 2.81 2.26 10.31
CA TYR A 603 2.33 3.40 9.53
C TYR A 603 2.59 4.70 10.28
N VAL A 604 2.69 5.80 9.54
CA VAL A 604 2.80 7.13 10.13
C VAL A 604 1.55 7.46 10.95
N GLU A 605 1.71 8.24 12.00
CA GLU A 605 0.58 8.68 12.81
C GLU A 605 -0.23 9.75 12.06
N PHE A 606 -1.53 9.54 11.96
CA PHE A 606 -2.49 10.46 11.34
C PHE A 606 -3.73 10.65 12.22
N PRO A 607 -4.50 11.74 12.06
CA PRO A 607 -5.70 12.01 12.84
C PRO A 607 -6.76 10.93 12.70
N ILE A 608 -7.30 10.46 13.83
CA ILE A 608 -8.37 9.47 13.86
C ILE A 608 -9.71 10.16 13.63
N VAL A 609 -10.36 9.88 12.52
CA VAL A 609 -11.68 10.39 12.16
C VAL A 609 -12.74 9.36 12.51
N LEU A 610 -13.28 9.48 13.73
CA LEU A 610 -14.34 8.57 14.17
C LEU A 610 -15.63 8.80 13.38
N GLU A 611 -16.19 7.72 12.88
CA GLU A 611 -17.46 7.71 12.13
C GLU A 611 -18.55 7.00 12.92
N PHE A 612 -19.72 7.62 13.03
CA PHE A 612 -20.90 6.97 13.59
C PHE A 612 -21.74 6.33 12.49
N ASN A 613 -21.52 5.04 12.26
CA ASN A 613 -22.25 4.28 11.26
C ASN A 613 -23.56 3.72 11.85
N VAL A 614 -24.68 4.40 11.54
CA VAL A 614 -26.00 4.02 12.04
C VAL A 614 -26.40 2.62 11.58
N LYS A 615 -26.04 2.19 10.38
CA LYS A 615 -26.35 0.86 9.84
C LYS A 615 -25.83 -0.26 10.74
N TYR A 616 -24.57 -0.19 11.14
CA TYR A 616 -23.99 -1.20 12.03
C TYR A 616 -24.47 -1.08 13.47
N ALA A 617 -24.71 0.14 13.95
CA ALA A 617 -25.29 0.34 15.29
C ALA A 617 -26.68 -0.26 15.38
N VAL A 618 -27.56 -0.02 14.41
CA VAL A 618 -28.90 -0.56 14.36
C VAL A 618 -28.88 -2.08 14.14
N LEU A 619 -28.02 -2.58 13.25
CA LEU A 619 -27.90 -4.03 13.01
C LEU A 619 -27.47 -4.77 14.27
N ALA A 620 -26.38 -4.32 14.90
CA ALA A 620 -25.86 -4.91 16.13
C ALA A 620 -26.89 -4.91 17.28
N SER A 621 -27.51 -3.74 17.48
CA SER A 621 -28.54 -3.56 18.51
C SER A 621 -29.77 -4.41 18.23
N SER A 622 -30.23 -4.48 17.00
CA SER A 622 -31.40 -5.27 16.61
C SER A 622 -31.16 -6.76 16.80
N VAL A 623 -29.99 -7.26 16.36
CA VAL A 623 -29.62 -8.68 16.56
C VAL A 623 -29.54 -9.01 18.04
N ALA A 624 -28.90 -8.17 18.84
CA ALA A 624 -28.79 -8.38 20.29
C ALA A 624 -30.16 -8.36 20.98
N VAL A 625 -30.98 -7.33 20.72
CA VAL A 625 -32.33 -7.22 21.30
C VAL A 625 -33.21 -8.40 20.88
N LEU A 626 -33.18 -8.76 19.59
CA LEU A 626 -33.95 -9.89 19.06
C LEU A 626 -33.52 -11.19 19.72
N CYS A 627 -32.21 -11.46 19.82
CA CYS A 627 -31.67 -12.63 20.49
C CYS A 627 -32.13 -12.68 21.94
N MET A 628 -32.05 -11.57 22.67
CA MET A 628 -32.48 -11.49 24.08
C MET A 628 -33.98 -11.68 24.26
N CYS A 629 -34.77 -11.12 23.36
CA CYS A 629 -36.22 -11.29 23.36
C CYS A 629 -36.63 -12.73 23.02
N VAL A 630 -36.01 -13.33 22.01
CA VAL A 630 -36.27 -14.72 21.61
C VAL A 630 -35.90 -15.70 22.73
N THR A 631 -34.73 -15.56 23.31
CA THR A 631 -34.30 -16.42 24.44
C THR A 631 -35.19 -16.24 25.67
N THR A 632 -35.60 -15.01 25.97
CA THR A 632 -36.55 -14.72 27.07
C THR A 632 -37.92 -15.29 26.79
N PHE A 633 -38.43 -15.13 25.58
CA PHE A 633 -39.72 -15.71 25.14
C PHE A 633 -39.71 -17.24 25.31
N TRP A 634 -38.62 -17.89 24.88
CA TRP A 634 -38.48 -19.35 25.02
C TRP A 634 -38.46 -19.79 26.50
N ALA A 635 -37.72 -19.03 27.33
CA ALA A 635 -37.68 -19.29 28.77
C ALA A 635 -39.06 -19.12 29.43
N CYS A 636 -39.79 -18.06 29.05
CA CYS A 636 -41.15 -17.82 29.56
C CYS A 636 -42.17 -18.85 29.05
N PHE A 637 -42.10 -19.19 27.76
CA PHE A 637 -43.06 -20.12 27.16
C PHE A 637 -43.07 -21.47 27.84
N ALA A 638 -41.89 -22.00 28.18
CA ALA A 638 -41.76 -23.27 28.92
C ALA A 638 -42.46 -23.26 30.31
N ALA A 639 -42.46 -22.09 30.98
CA ALA A 639 -43.16 -21.94 32.27
C ALA A 639 -44.64 -21.64 32.08
N LEU A 640 -45.02 -20.80 31.12
CA LEU A 640 -46.39 -20.40 30.88
C LEU A 640 -47.25 -21.47 30.22
N SER A 641 -46.70 -22.55 29.73
CA SER A 641 -47.44 -23.70 29.24
C SER A 641 -48.08 -24.53 30.39
N SER A 642 -47.51 -24.45 31.60
CA SER A 642 -48.01 -25.17 32.77
C SER A 642 -49.29 -24.53 33.34
N VAL A 643 -50.17 -25.34 33.92
CA VAL A 643 -51.42 -24.84 34.57
C VAL A 643 -51.12 -24.10 35.88
N PRO A 644 -51.97 -23.13 36.30
CA PRO A 644 -51.72 -22.32 37.49
C PRO A 644 -51.44 -23.15 38.75
N ALA A 645 -52.24 -24.19 39.00
CA ALA A 645 -52.11 -25.09 40.18
C ALA A 645 -50.73 -25.77 40.23
N GLN A 646 -50.14 -26.11 39.08
CA GLN A 646 -48.79 -26.69 39.02
C GLN A 646 -47.69 -25.65 39.25
N LEU A 647 -47.95 -24.41 38.90
CA LEU A 647 -46.96 -23.32 39.09
C LEU A 647 -46.88 -22.91 40.57
N MET A 648 -48.00 -22.95 41.29
CA MET A 648 -48.05 -22.59 42.70
C MET A 648 -47.54 -23.69 43.64
N ARG A 649 -47.44 -24.96 43.18
CA ARG A 649 -46.88 -26.04 43.95
C ARG A 649 -45.36 -26.11 43.85
N PRO A 650 -44.63 -26.49 44.90
CA PRO A 650 -43.20 -26.78 44.81
C PRO A 650 -42.93 -27.80 43.70
N LYS A 651 -41.86 -27.59 42.93
CA LYS A 651 -41.49 -28.50 41.83
C LYS A 651 -41.13 -29.86 42.41
N PRO A 652 -41.85 -30.96 42.04
CA PRO A 652 -41.48 -32.26 42.56
C PRO A 652 -40.05 -32.62 42.10
N PRO A 653 -39.24 -33.26 42.92
CA PRO A 653 -37.92 -33.71 42.57
C PRO A 653 -37.99 -34.58 41.29
N THR A 654 -37.23 -34.29 40.33
CA THR A 654 -37.16 -35.11 39.09
C THR A 654 -36.69 -36.52 39.46
N SER A 655 -37.41 -37.54 38.97
CA SER A 655 -37.08 -38.93 39.16
C SER A 655 -35.65 -39.24 38.74
N GLY A 656 -34.86 -39.84 39.58
CA GLY A 656 -33.44 -40.12 39.30
C GLY A 656 -33.29 -41.22 38.24
N LYS A 657 -33.02 -40.83 37.01
CA LYS A 657 -32.55 -41.80 36.02
C LYS A 657 -31.09 -42.13 36.30
N LYS A 658 -30.68 -43.38 36.08
CA LYS A 658 -29.29 -43.82 36.23
C LYS A 658 -28.39 -42.93 35.32
N VAL A 659 -27.31 -42.45 35.91
CA VAL A 659 -26.31 -41.58 35.27
C VAL A 659 -25.41 -42.43 34.38
N PHE A 660 -24.95 -41.92 33.24
CA PHE A 660 -24.04 -42.67 32.38
C PHE A 660 -22.78 -43.16 33.14
N LEU A 661 -22.24 -42.32 34.05
CA LEU A 661 -21.14 -42.73 34.92
C LEU A 661 -21.46 -43.95 35.84
N GLU A 662 -22.73 -44.16 36.18
CA GLU A 662 -23.15 -45.36 36.93
C GLU A 662 -23.02 -46.63 36.13
N ARG A 663 -23.02 -46.55 34.79
CA ARG A 663 -22.79 -47.70 33.88
C ARG A 663 -21.32 -48.11 33.86
N ILE A 664 -20.39 -47.17 34.14
CA ILE A 664 -18.96 -47.44 34.23
C ILE A 664 -18.62 -47.83 35.69
N THR A 665 -18.96 -49.09 36.04
CA THR A 665 -18.86 -49.60 37.40
C THR A 665 -17.48 -49.43 38.08
N PRO A 666 -16.32 -49.58 37.42
CA PRO A 666 -15.02 -49.42 38.08
C PRO A 666 -14.77 -47.96 38.54
N ILE A 667 -15.18 -46.96 37.72
CA ILE A 667 -15.04 -45.56 38.09
C ILE A 667 -16.05 -45.20 39.18
N TRP A 668 -17.30 -45.63 39.04
CA TRP A 668 -18.36 -45.30 40.00
C TRP A 668 -18.07 -45.82 41.40
N LYS A 669 -17.49 -47.02 41.54
CA LYS A 669 -17.12 -47.60 42.83
C LYS A 669 -16.06 -46.85 43.58
N ARG A 670 -15.10 -46.21 42.82
CA ARG A 670 -13.98 -45.42 43.39
C ARG A 670 -14.36 -44.00 43.81
N LEU A 671 -15.51 -43.49 43.37
CA LEU A 671 -15.97 -42.15 43.71
C LEU A 671 -16.49 -42.11 45.15
N SER A 672 -16.13 -41.06 45.92
CA SER A 672 -16.72 -40.76 47.23
C SER A 672 -18.21 -40.44 47.11
N PHE A 673 -18.90 -40.47 48.21
CA PHE A 673 -20.34 -40.13 48.25
C PHE A 673 -20.61 -38.72 47.71
N SER A 674 -19.80 -37.76 48.10
CA SER A 674 -19.91 -36.37 47.61
C SER A 674 -19.80 -36.27 46.11
N HIS A 675 -18.81 -36.95 45.50
CA HIS A 675 -18.64 -36.99 44.05
C HIS A 675 -19.82 -37.71 43.35
N LYS A 676 -20.35 -38.78 43.91
CA LYS A 676 -21.54 -39.47 43.39
C LYS A 676 -22.77 -38.58 43.40
N VAL A 677 -22.98 -37.81 44.48
CA VAL A 677 -24.10 -36.87 44.62
C VAL A 677 -23.91 -35.72 43.63
N SER A 678 -22.69 -35.15 43.49
CA SER A 678 -22.38 -34.11 42.53
C SER A 678 -22.63 -34.57 41.11
N ALA A 679 -22.15 -35.76 40.70
CA ALA A 679 -22.37 -36.32 39.37
C ALA A 679 -23.85 -36.52 39.07
N ARG A 680 -24.64 -37.04 40.03
CA ARG A 680 -26.10 -37.17 39.91
C ARG A 680 -26.77 -35.80 39.75
N ASN A 681 -26.36 -34.79 40.51
CA ASN A 681 -26.91 -33.44 40.42
C ASN A 681 -26.58 -32.76 39.10
N LEU A 682 -25.34 -32.89 38.59
CA LEU A 682 -24.94 -32.37 37.28
C LEU A 682 -25.84 -32.91 36.17
N ILE A 683 -26.06 -34.22 36.13
CA ILE A 683 -26.88 -34.84 35.09
C ILE A 683 -28.39 -34.63 35.31
N ARG A 684 -28.84 -34.47 36.56
CA ARG A 684 -30.21 -34.07 36.86
C ARG A 684 -30.55 -32.70 36.30
N TYR A 685 -29.60 -31.80 36.37
CA TYR A 685 -29.74 -30.42 35.85
C TYR A 685 -28.94 -30.20 34.56
N LYS A 686 -28.84 -31.20 33.69
CA LYS A 686 -28.00 -31.21 32.49
C LYS A 686 -28.17 -29.97 31.61
N LYS A 687 -29.40 -29.42 31.45
CA LYS A 687 -29.62 -28.19 30.72
C LYS A 687 -28.83 -27.04 31.30
N ARG A 688 -28.86 -26.83 32.62
CA ARG A 688 -28.09 -25.76 33.29
C ARG A 688 -26.59 -26.01 33.20
N PHE A 689 -26.18 -27.26 33.38
CA PHE A 689 -24.79 -27.67 33.29
C PHE A 689 -24.23 -27.35 31.89
N PHE A 690 -24.88 -27.82 30.83
CA PHE A 690 -24.42 -27.56 29.45
C PHE A 690 -24.47 -26.07 29.07
N MET A 691 -25.49 -25.33 29.52
CA MET A 691 -25.57 -23.89 29.27
C MET A 691 -24.41 -23.14 29.93
N THR A 692 -24.09 -23.47 31.18
CA THR A 692 -22.96 -22.86 31.89
C THR A 692 -21.63 -23.29 31.27
N LEU A 693 -21.48 -24.56 30.93
CA LEU A 693 -20.29 -25.12 30.29
C LEU A 693 -20.02 -24.44 28.98
N ILE A 694 -20.99 -24.35 28.06
CA ILE A 694 -20.84 -23.72 26.76
C ILE A 694 -20.58 -22.22 26.91
N GLY A 695 -21.24 -21.55 27.85
CA GLY A 695 -20.99 -20.13 28.12
C GLY A 695 -19.54 -19.85 28.55
N ILE A 696 -19.05 -20.63 29.55
CA ILE A 696 -17.68 -20.48 30.05
C ILE A 696 -16.67 -20.87 28.97
N SER A 697 -16.88 -22.01 28.28
CA SER A 697 -15.96 -22.45 27.20
C SER A 697 -15.90 -21.47 26.04
N GLY A 698 -17.04 -20.86 25.67
CA GLY A 698 -17.08 -19.83 24.65
C GLY A 698 -16.28 -18.58 25.03
N CYS A 699 -16.44 -18.08 26.26
CA CYS A 699 -15.65 -16.98 26.78
C CYS A 699 -14.15 -17.31 26.84
N THR A 700 -13.81 -18.51 27.29
CA THR A 700 -12.41 -18.97 27.36
C THR A 700 -11.81 -19.14 25.98
N ALA A 701 -12.58 -19.65 25.03
CA ALA A 701 -12.14 -19.78 23.63
C ALA A 701 -11.81 -18.41 23.04
N LEU A 702 -12.65 -17.39 23.26
CA LEU A 702 -12.40 -16.03 22.77
C LEU A 702 -11.15 -15.41 23.40
N LEU A 703 -10.94 -15.58 24.71
CA LEU A 703 -9.73 -15.14 25.38
C LEU A 703 -8.49 -15.86 24.82
N LEU A 704 -8.57 -17.17 24.67
CA LEU A 704 -7.49 -17.98 24.13
C LEU A 704 -7.15 -17.57 22.69
N THR A 705 -8.17 -17.33 21.86
CA THR A 705 -7.96 -16.84 20.49
C THR A 705 -7.29 -15.48 20.49
N GLY A 706 -7.72 -14.57 21.36
CA GLY A 706 -7.12 -13.23 21.45
C GLY A 706 -5.64 -13.26 21.86
N PHE A 707 -5.31 -14.02 22.89
CA PHE A 707 -3.91 -14.20 23.29
C PHE A 707 -3.11 -15.00 22.27
N GLY A 708 -3.70 -16.05 21.69
CA GLY A 708 -3.05 -16.84 20.65
C GLY A 708 -2.71 -16.00 19.39
N LEU A 709 -3.61 -15.11 19.00
CA LEU A 709 -3.34 -14.18 17.88
C LEU A 709 -2.20 -13.22 18.23
N ARG A 710 -2.21 -12.67 19.44
CA ARG A 710 -1.13 -11.80 19.93
C ARG A 710 0.21 -12.54 19.92
N ASP A 711 0.25 -13.74 20.45
CA ASP A 711 1.48 -14.54 20.54
C ASP A 711 1.96 -14.94 19.14
N SER A 712 1.04 -15.33 18.24
CA SER A 712 1.37 -15.65 16.84
C SER A 712 1.98 -14.47 16.09
N ILE A 713 1.50 -13.25 16.34
CA ILE A 713 2.09 -12.03 15.76
C ILE A 713 3.47 -11.74 16.40
N GLY A 714 3.57 -11.92 17.73
CA GLY A 714 4.84 -11.73 18.45
C GLY A 714 5.92 -12.71 18.02
N ASP A 715 5.56 -13.91 17.63
CA ASP A 715 6.48 -14.96 17.19
C ASP A 715 7.01 -14.76 15.75
N ILE A 716 6.46 -13.79 15.00
CA ILE A 716 6.92 -13.54 13.62
C ILE A 716 8.40 -13.20 13.57
N LEU A 717 8.84 -12.24 14.38
CA LEU A 717 10.24 -11.79 14.38
C LEU A 717 11.22 -12.89 14.82
N PRO A 718 11.00 -13.57 15.96
CA PRO A 718 11.86 -14.69 16.34
C PRO A 718 11.92 -15.79 15.28
N LYS A 719 10.78 -16.18 14.70
CA LYS A 719 10.77 -17.19 13.63
C LYS A 719 11.52 -16.75 12.39
N GLN A 720 11.37 -15.50 11.99
CA GLN A 720 12.05 -14.97 10.80
C GLN A 720 13.57 -14.93 11.00
N PHE A 721 14.04 -14.37 12.10
CA PHE A 721 15.45 -14.04 12.29
C PHE A 721 16.23 -15.06 13.13
N ASP A 722 15.56 -15.87 13.97
CA ASP A 722 16.26 -16.90 14.74
C ASP A 722 16.18 -18.29 14.08
N GLU A 723 15.07 -18.57 13.33
CA GLU A 723 14.84 -19.90 12.77
C GLU A 723 15.07 -19.97 11.25
N ILE A 724 14.65 -18.95 10.47
CA ILE A 724 14.69 -18.97 9.01
C ILE A 724 15.91 -18.27 8.46
N GLN A 725 16.14 -17.02 8.80
CA GLN A 725 17.30 -16.23 8.39
C GLN A 725 18.32 -16.26 9.52
N LYS A 726 19.39 -16.99 9.32
CA LYS A 726 20.40 -17.24 10.34
C LYS A 726 21.65 -16.35 10.23
N TYR A 727 21.70 -15.51 9.21
CA TYR A 727 22.79 -14.56 9.05
C TYR A 727 22.62 -13.35 9.97
N ASP A 728 23.74 -12.83 10.48
CA ASP A 728 23.77 -11.71 11.41
C ASP A 728 23.88 -10.35 10.70
N VAL A 729 24.57 -10.32 9.56
CA VAL A 729 24.90 -9.08 8.83
C VAL A 729 24.77 -9.32 7.33
N VAL A 730 24.26 -8.33 6.62
CA VAL A 730 24.33 -8.21 5.15
C VAL A 730 25.17 -6.99 4.83
N ILE A 731 26.23 -7.19 4.08
CA ILE A 731 27.10 -6.11 3.61
C ILE A 731 26.87 -5.98 2.12
N LYS A 732 26.63 -4.77 1.65
CA LYS A 732 26.53 -4.47 0.22
C LYS A 732 27.65 -3.52 -0.16
N THR A 733 28.37 -3.88 -1.21
CA THR A 733 29.38 -3.03 -1.82
C THR A 733 28.77 -2.20 -2.94
N SER A 734 29.19 -0.96 -3.09
CA SER A 734 28.64 -0.03 -4.09
C SER A 734 29.40 -0.05 -5.42
N ASN A 735 30.48 -0.80 -5.50
CA ASN A 735 31.36 -0.78 -6.69
C ASN A 735 31.91 -2.17 -6.99
N PRO A 736 31.46 -2.86 -8.04
CA PRO A 736 31.93 -4.19 -8.41
C PRO A 736 33.31 -4.21 -9.07
N SER A 737 33.99 -3.07 -9.13
CA SER A 737 35.32 -3.05 -9.73
C SER A 737 36.34 -3.64 -8.80
N SER A 738 36.97 -4.73 -9.23
CA SER A 738 38.11 -5.44 -8.67
C SER A 738 39.29 -4.51 -8.32
N SER A 739 39.14 -3.67 -7.30
CA SER A 739 40.27 -2.97 -6.74
C SER A 739 40.97 -3.87 -5.72
N ASP A 740 42.33 -3.75 -5.64
CA ASP A 740 43.11 -4.46 -4.64
C ASP A 740 42.61 -4.15 -3.19
N GLU A 741 41.94 -3.01 -3.01
CA GLU A 741 41.35 -2.56 -1.74
C GLU A 741 40.13 -3.37 -1.35
N ASP A 742 39.20 -3.67 -2.29
CA ASP A 742 38.02 -4.48 -2.04
C ASP A 742 38.42 -5.93 -1.71
N THR A 743 39.42 -6.45 -2.38
CA THR A 743 40.00 -7.79 -2.07
C THR A 743 40.60 -7.83 -0.67
N ALA A 744 41.22 -6.74 -0.21
CA ALA A 744 41.78 -6.64 1.14
C ALA A 744 40.66 -6.49 2.20
N LEU A 745 39.60 -5.72 1.91
CA LEU A 745 38.43 -5.57 2.78
C LEU A 745 37.70 -6.89 2.94
N ASN A 746 37.36 -7.56 1.83
CA ASN A 746 36.67 -8.85 1.82
C ASN A 746 37.47 -9.93 2.60
N LYS A 747 38.79 -9.93 2.49
CA LYS A 747 39.64 -10.83 3.25
C LYS A 747 39.65 -10.51 4.75
N THR A 748 39.64 -9.25 5.11
CA THR A 748 39.59 -8.82 6.52
C THR A 748 38.20 -9.14 7.11
N LEU A 749 37.10 -8.94 6.36
CA LEU A 749 35.75 -9.30 6.78
C LEU A 749 35.60 -10.82 6.95
N ALA A 750 36.13 -11.62 6.03
CA ALA A 750 36.10 -13.09 6.14
C ALA A 750 36.90 -13.62 7.33
N ASP A 751 38.05 -12.99 7.65
CA ASP A 751 38.85 -13.35 8.82
C ASP A 751 38.17 -12.99 10.15
N ASP A 752 37.35 -11.87 10.19
CA ASP A 752 36.76 -11.37 11.42
C ASP A 752 35.30 -11.86 11.64
N LEU A 753 34.52 -12.12 10.59
CA LEU A 753 33.07 -12.43 10.66
C LEU A 753 32.76 -13.95 10.56
N GLY A 754 33.68 -14.78 10.19
CA GLY A 754 33.53 -16.24 10.14
C GLY A 754 33.01 -16.73 8.77
N GLU A 755 31.81 -17.33 8.69
CA GLU A 755 31.29 -17.86 7.42
C GLU A 755 30.57 -16.75 6.65
N ASP A 756 30.85 -16.63 5.37
CA ASP A 756 30.33 -15.68 4.43
C ASP A 756 29.73 -16.37 3.20
N ILE A 757 28.83 -15.70 2.50
CA ILE A 757 28.33 -16.09 1.19
C ILE A 757 28.03 -14.85 0.34
N TYR A 758 28.47 -14.87 -0.91
CA TYR A 758 28.12 -13.85 -1.87
C TYR A 758 26.76 -14.16 -2.49
N VAL A 759 25.90 -13.15 -2.53
CA VAL A 759 24.56 -13.26 -3.11
C VAL A 759 24.28 -12.06 -4.02
N TYR A 760 23.76 -12.34 -5.20
CA TYR A 760 23.13 -11.31 -6.02
C TYR A 760 21.71 -11.14 -5.51
N GLN A 761 21.39 -9.97 -4.97
CA GLN A 761 20.04 -9.65 -4.53
C GLN A 761 19.55 -8.40 -5.23
N GLN A 762 18.47 -8.56 -5.97
CA GLN A 762 17.83 -7.45 -6.69
C GLN A 762 16.35 -7.36 -6.34
N SER A 763 15.84 -6.14 -6.20
CA SER A 763 14.41 -5.91 -6.18
C SER A 763 13.83 -6.17 -7.56
N ALA A 764 12.72 -6.89 -7.61
CA ALA A 764 12.05 -7.28 -8.84
C ALA A 764 10.54 -7.24 -8.64
N ASP A 765 9.80 -7.21 -9.73
CA ASP A 765 8.36 -7.34 -9.71
C ASP A 765 7.92 -8.71 -10.20
N LEU A 766 7.12 -9.40 -9.41
CA LEU A 766 6.35 -10.56 -9.86
C LEU A 766 5.12 -10.04 -10.63
N LYS A 767 5.07 -10.27 -11.93
CA LYS A 767 3.93 -9.90 -12.78
C LYS A 767 2.94 -11.05 -12.90
N THR A 768 1.66 -10.72 -12.70
CA THR A 768 0.51 -11.56 -12.99
C THR A 768 -0.42 -10.81 -13.95
N ASP A 769 -1.41 -11.48 -14.51
CA ASP A 769 -2.35 -10.86 -15.47
C ASP A 769 -3.08 -9.63 -14.90
N ASP A 770 -3.29 -9.58 -13.57
CA ASP A 770 -4.10 -8.55 -12.91
C ASP A 770 -3.30 -7.65 -11.93
N ALA A 771 -2.04 -7.98 -11.62
CA ALA A 771 -1.29 -7.26 -10.59
C ALA A 771 0.22 -7.46 -10.72
N SER A 772 0.96 -6.45 -10.29
CA SER A 772 2.40 -6.54 -10.04
C SER A 772 2.68 -6.52 -8.54
N PHE A 773 3.67 -7.27 -8.08
CA PHE A 773 3.99 -7.39 -6.67
C PHE A 773 5.50 -7.40 -6.44
N GLY A 774 5.99 -6.46 -5.62
CA GLY A 774 7.41 -6.35 -5.31
C GLY A 774 7.95 -7.58 -4.55
N ILE A 775 9.04 -8.09 -5.05
CA ILE A 775 9.78 -9.24 -4.50
C ILE A 775 11.29 -8.93 -4.47
N TYR A 776 12.03 -9.76 -3.78
CA TYR A 776 13.49 -9.83 -3.92
C TYR A 776 13.87 -11.11 -4.67
N LEU A 777 14.59 -10.96 -5.78
CA LEU A 777 15.25 -12.05 -6.47
C LEU A 777 16.64 -12.25 -5.84
N VAL A 778 16.89 -13.44 -5.33
CA VAL A 778 18.13 -13.79 -4.64
C VAL A 778 18.80 -14.94 -5.36
N VAL A 779 20.04 -14.71 -5.80
CA VAL A 779 20.84 -15.70 -6.51
C VAL A 779 22.18 -15.83 -5.78
N PRO A 780 22.41 -16.90 -5.02
CA PRO A 780 23.68 -17.10 -4.33
C PRO A 780 24.78 -17.57 -5.29
N GLU A 781 26.02 -17.16 -5.07
CA GLU A 781 27.19 -17.69 -5.82
C GLU A 781 27.34 -19.20 -5.62
N ASN A 782 27.11 -19.66 -4.40
CA ASN A 782 27.09 -21.08 -4.05
C ASN A 782 25.73 -21.48 -3.49
N PRO A 783 24.84 -22.07 -4.32
CA PRO A 783 23.49 -22.43 -3.90
C PRO A 783 23.43 -23.39 -2.70
N GLU A 784 24.36 -24.34 -2.59
CA GLU A 784 24.35 -25.31 -1.49
C GLU A 784 24.67 -24.63 -0.14
N LYS A 785 25.61 -23.68 -0.15
CA LYS A 785 26.04 -22.93 1.06
C LYS A 785 24.92 -22.01 1.60
N LEU A 786 23.97 -21.58 0.77
CA LEU A 786 22.84 -20.73 1.21
C LEU A 786 21.99 -21.42 2.30
N ASN A 787 21.94 -22.74 2.34
CA ASN A 787 21.21 -23.49 3.37
C ASN A 787 21.79 -23.32 4.79
N ASP A 788 23.02 -22.85 4.92
CA ASP A 788 23.63 -22.54 6.23
C ASP A 788 23.10 -21.20 6.76
N PHE A 789 22.70 -20.29 5.86
CA PHE A 789 22.23 -18.94 6.16
C PHE A 789 20.71 -18.81 6.12
N ILE A 790 20.00 -19.63 5.31
CA ILE A 790 18.53 -19.59 5.17
C ILE A 790 17.98 -21.02 5.25
N VAL A 791 16.97 -21.21 6.08
CA VAL A 791 16.29 -22.51 6.21
C VAL A 791 15.10 -22.57 5.26
N PHE A 792 15.16 -23.46 4.32
CA PHE A 792 14.06 -23.77 3.40
C PHE A 792 13.22 -24.91 3.96
N ARG A 793 11.99 -24.63 4.40
CA ARG A 793 11.08 -25.65 4.95
C ARG A 793 9.62 -25.31 4.67
N ASP A 794 8.77 -26.31 4.68
CA ASP A 794 7.32 -26.14 4.71
C ASP A 794 6.84 -25.75 6.13
N ARG A 795 6.05 -24.70 6.24
CA ARG A 795 5.62 -24.11 7.53
C ARG A 795 4.82 -25.08 8.41
N ILE A 796 4.00 -25.93 7.80
CA ILE A 796 3.05 -26.79 8.54
C ILE A 796 3.71 -28.10 8.94
N THR A 797 4.43 -28.70 8.01
CA THR A 797 5.03 -30.03 8.20
C THR A 797 6.45 -29.98 8.73
N HIS A 798 7.10 -28.80 8.67
CA HIS A 798 8.52 -28.56 8.91
C HIS A 798 9.44 -29.45 8.07
N LYS A 799 8.91 -30.00 6.97
CA LYS A 799 9.72 -30.77 6.04
C LYS A 799 10.65 -29.83 5.28
N GLN A 800 11.91 -30.18 5.22
CA GLN A 800 12.90 -29.44 4.45
C GLN A 800 12.54 -29.45 2.96
N ILE A 801 12.74 -28.31 2.31
CA ILE A 801 12.59 -28.09 0.89
C ILE A 801 14.01 -28.04 0.30
N ASP A 802 14.23 -28.77 -0.75
CA ASP A 802 15.56 -28.83 -1.36
C ASP A 802 15.88 -27.49 -2.05
N PHE A 803 17.00 -26.89 -1.69
CA PHE A 803 17.63 -25.80 -2.40
C PHE A 803 19.14 -26.10 -2.53
N PRO A 804 19.71 -26.08 -3.73
CA PRO A 804 19.07 -25.79 -5.02
C PRO A 804 18.01 -26.83 -5.40
N SER A 805 16.92 -26.36 -5.99
CA SER A 805 15.87 -27.24 -6.51
C SER A 805 16.14 -27.57 -7.98
N ALA A 806 16.08 -28.84 -8.31
CA ALA A 806 16.24 -29.30 -9.69
C ALA A 806 15.05 -28.92 -10.58
N ASP A 807 13.88 -28.72 -9.96
CA ASP A 807 12.61 -28.52 -10.66
C ASP A 807 12.28 -27.01 -10.90
N GLY A 808 13.08 -26.09 -10.36
CA GLY A 808 12.86 -24.66 -10.55
C GLY A 808 13.24 -23.81 -9.32
N VAL A 809 12.81 -22.55 -9.32
CA VAL A 809 13.09 -21.59 -8.24
C VAL A 809 12.25 -21.86 -7.00
N VAL A 810 12.75 -21.46 -5.84
CA VAL A 810 12.00 -21.54 -4.58
C VAL A 810 11.39 -20.19 -4.26
N ILE A 811 10.06 -20.17 -4.06
CA ILE A 811 9.31 -18.95 -3.73
C ILE A 811 8.84 -18.97 -2.29
N THR A 812 8.57 -17.79 -1.73
CA THR A 812 7.98 -17.67 -0.38
C THR A 812 6.50 -17.99 -0.38
N GLU A 813 6.00 -18.62 0.69
CA GLU A 813 4.60 -19.08 0.86
C GLU A 813 3.57 -17.95 0.63
N LYS A 814 3.92 -16.72 0.95
CA LYS A 814 3.06 -15.55 0.74
C LYS A 814 2.69 -15.33 -0.72
N LEU A 815 3.64 -15.55 -1.65
CA LEU A 815 3.40 -15.43 -3.09
C LEU A 815 2.45 -16.53 -3.57
N SER A 816 2.72 -17.77 -3.14
CA SER A 816 1.84 -18.90 -3.42
C SER A 816 0.40 -18.64 -2.95
N TYR A 817 0.23 -18.21 -1.72
CA TYR A 817 -1.11 -17.96 -1.15
C TYR A 817 -1.82 -16.78 -1.81
N LYS A 818 -1.11 -15.68 -2.08
CA LYS A 818 -1.70 -14.45 -2.62
C LYS A 818 -2.14 -14.62 -4.07
N PHE A 819 -1.36 -15.32 -4.87
CA PHE A 819 -1.58 -15.45 -6.32
C PHE A 819 -2.02 -16.85 -6.76
N GLY A 820 -2.17 -17.78 -5.82
CA GLY A 820 -2.58 -19.16 -6.11
C GLY A 820 -1.50 -19.97 -6.84
N ILE A 821 -0.24 -19.58 -6.72
CA ILE A 821 0.90 -20.21 -7.38
C ILE A 821 1.23 -21.53 -6.68
N SER A 822 1.41 -22.59 -7.45
CA SER A 822 1.76 -23.93 -7.00
C SER A 822 3.11 -24.39 -7.58
N VAL A 823 3.71 -25.41 -6.98
CA VAL A 823 4.91 -26.03 -7.54
C VAL A 823 4.60 -26.58 -8.95
N GLY A 824 5.44 -26.25 -9.91
CA GLY A 824 5.29 -26.54 -11.32
C GLY A 824 4.71 -25.41 -12.17
N ASP A 825 4.13 -24.37 -11.55
CA ASP A 825 3.64 -23.20 -12.25
C ASP A 825 4.80 -22.32 -12.72
N LYS A 826 4.53 -21.52 -13.75
CA LYS A 826 5.46 -20.51 -14.23
C LYS A 826 5.12 -19.17 -13.62
N ILE A 827 6.15 -18.42 -13.24
CA ILE A 827 6.07 -17.07 -12.75
C ILE A 827 6.88 -16.13 -13.65
N SER A 828 6.39 -14.91 -13.81
CA SER A 828 7.04 -13.86 -14.57
C SER A 828 7.67 -12.85 -13.62
N VAL A 829 9.00 -12.76 -13.61
CA VAL A 829 9.79 -11.88 -12.74
C VAL A 829 10.45 -10.81 -13.58
N CYS A 830 10.31 -9.56 -13.19
CA CYS A 830 10.90 -8.38 -13.84
C CYS A 830 11.94 -7.75 -12.93
N PRO A 831 13.24 -8.04 -13.09
CA PRO A 831 14.29 -7.47 -12.26
C PRO A 831 14.58 -6.00 -12.57
N ASP A 832 14.43 -5.58 -13.82
CA ASP A 832 14.73 -4.25 -14.33
C ASP A 832 13.48 -3.38 -14.58
N GLY A 833 12.29 -3.91 -14.22
CA GLY A 833 11.00 -3.25 -14.47
C GLY A 833 10.53 -3.27 -15.93
N MET A 834 11.38 -3.68 -16.89
CA MET A 834 11.09 -3.72 -18.32
C MET A 834 10.96 -5.14 -18.85
N ASN A 835 11.94 -5.97 -18.60
CA ASN A 835 12.02 -7.32 -19.15
C ASN A 835 11.45 -8.33 -18.16
N ALA A 836 10.46 -9.09 -18.61
CA ALA A 836 9.86 -10.15 -17.82
C ALA A 836 10.51 -11.49 -18.17
N TYR A 837 11.06 -12.14 -17.17
CA TYR A 837 11.70 -13.44 -17.30
C TYR A 837 10.86 -14.53 -16.67
N GLU A 838 10.69 -15.65 -17.37
CA GLU A 838 9.89 -16.78 -16.87
C GLU A 838 10.75 -17.72 -16.03
N PHE A 839 10.27 -18.02 -14.82
CA PHE A 839 10.83 -19.03 -13.94
C PHE A 839 9.79 -20.09 -13.61
N THR A 840 10.18 -21.35 -13.53
CA THR A 840 9.31 -22.42 -13.04
C THR A 840 9.48 -22.56 -11.55
N VAL A 841 8.38 -22.71 -10.81
CA VAL A 841 8.40 -22.86 -9.34
C VAL A 841 8.71 -24.30 -8.98
N GLY A 842 9.85 -24.53 -8.34
CA GLY A 842 10.29 -25.84 -7.84
C GLY A 842 9.99 -26.08 -6.36
N GLY A 843 9.79 -25.04 -5.58
CA GLY A 843 9.50 -25.16 -4.15
C GLY A 843 8.81 -23.93 -3.56
N ILE A 844 8.13 -24.12 -2.41
CA ILE A 844 7.43 -23.05 -1.68
C ILE A 844 7.90 -23.11 -0.23
N THR A 845 8.59 -22.08 0.26
CA THR A 845 9.20 -22.06 1.57
C THR A 845 8.50 -21.14 2.57
N GLU A 846 8.58 -21.51 3.85
CA GLU A 846 8.13 -20.68 4.97
C GLU A 846 8.90 -19.36 5.00
N ASN A 847 8.16 -18.23 5.10
CA ASN A 847 8.73 -16.91 5.30
C ASN A 847 7.65 -15.95 5.82
N TYR A 848 8.00 -15.00 6.68
CA TYR A 848 7.07 -14.09 7.31
C TYR A 848 7.23 -12.63 6.88
N LEU A 849 8.45 -12.21 6.58
CA LEU A 849 8.76 -10.83 6.19
C LEU A 849 9.26 -10.80 4.75
N TYR A 850 8.77 -9.83 4.00
CA TYR A 850 9.05 -9.66 2.58
C TYR A 850 8.59 -10.84 1.72
N SER A 851 8.99 -10.87 0.49
CA SER A 851 8.71 -11.95 -0.46
C SER A 851 9.95 -12.16 -1.31
N TYR A 852 10.38 -13.41 -1.38
CA TYR A 852 11.62 -13.76 -2.07
C TYR A 852 11.36 -14.80 -3.15
N VAL A 853 12.17 -14.73 -4.20
CA VAL A 853 12.37 -15.76 -5.21
C VAL A 853 13.84 -16.13 -5.18
N TYR A 854 14.13 -17.38 -4.83
CA TYR A 854 15.48 -17.90 -4.75
C TYR A 854 15.78 -18.73 -6.01
N ALA A 855 16.74 -18.30 -6.79
CA ALA A 855 17.19 -18.97 -8.01
C ALA A 855 18.65 -19.42 -7.90
N THR A 856 19.03 -20.42 -8.68
CA THR A 856 20.46 -20.73 -8.85
C THR A 856 21.06 -19.87 -9.95
N PRO A 857 22.40 -19.72 -10.00
CA PRO A 857 23.07 -19.00 -11.10
C PRO A 857 22.71 -19.55 -12.48
N GLU A 858 22.55 -20.86 -12.60
CA GLU A 858 22.17 -21.52 -13.85
C GLU A 858 20.72 -21.24 -14.25
N GLN A 859 19.81 -21.20 -13.26
CA GLN A 859 18.40 -20.85 -13.50
C GLN A 859 18.26 -19.39 -13.93
N TYR A 860 19.03 -18.50 -13.29
CA TYR A 860 19.08 -17.10 -13.65
C TYR A 860 19.66 -16.90 -15.06
N GLU A 861 20.82 -17.49 -15.35
CA GLU A 861 21.47 -17.43 -16.68
C GLU A 861 20.56 -17.96 -17.78
N ALA A 862 19.84 -19.05 -17.51
CA ALA A 862 18.90 -19.64 -18.47
C ALA A 862 17.71 -18.73 -18.77
N ALA A 863 17.25 -17.96 -17.79
CA ALA A 863 16.10 -17.05 -17.95
C ALA A 863 16.52 -15.68 -18.50
N VAL A 864 17.60 -15.10 -17.99
CA VAL A 864 18.03 -13.72 -18.28
C VAL A 864 19.04 -13.65 -19.43
N GLY A 865 19.80 -14.73 -19.67
CA GLY A 865 20.82 -14.81 -20.73
C GLY A 865 22.22 -14.33 -20.32
N SER A 866 22.40 -13.90 -19.07
CA SER A 866 23.69 -13.50 -18.49
C SER A 866 23.81 -14.03 -17.07
N ARG A 867 25.02 -14.24 -16.59
CA ARG A 867 25.29 -14.57 -15.19
C ARG A 867 25.12 -13.35 -14.29
N PRO A 868 24.65 -13.55 -13.04
CA PRO A 868 24.65 -12.47 -12.08
C PRO A 868 26.08 -12.07 -11.71
N GLU A 869 26.30 -10.79 -11.53
CA GLU A 869 27.55 -10.26 -10.99
C GLU A 869 27.44 -10.28 -9.46
N TYR A 870 28.38 -10.91 -8.78
CA TYR A 870 28.43 -10.99 -7.32
C TYR A 870 29.32 -9.88 -6.78
N GLU A 871 28.75 -9.07 -5.96
CA GLU A 871 29.39 -7.93 -5.32
C GLU A 871 29.61 -8.14 -3.81
#